data_35cb35abfc8c96166eb6cfad7ef9dc5a
#
_entry.id   35cb35abfc8c96166eb6cfad7ef9dc5a
#
_cell.length_a   1.000
_cell.length_b   1.000
_cell.length_c   1.000
_cell.angle_alpha   90.00
_cell.angle_beta   90.00
_cell.angle_gamma   90.00
#
_symmetry.space_group_name_H-M   'P 1'
#
loop_
_entity.id
_entity.type
_entity.pdbx_description
1 polymer ?
#
loop_
_entity_poly.entity_id
_entity_poly.type
_entity_poly.pdbx_seq_one_letter_code
_entity_poly.pdbx_strand_id
1 'polypeptide(L)'
;MKKVTTLFFAIFFVVSSFAQQIQKYHRIKIQTGKDGLVKLAKQGIAVDHGVYKKGDYFIGEFSDNEVQLIKQTGLSYETLITDLSTYYANRSLASAKTMTTASSCKDCKNYPVPANFTLGSMGGFYTYQEYLDIMDSMAAKFPNLISARHVIDTSHTWEGRSLYWLRISNNPNINQSKPQVLYTAIHHAREPESLTELVYFMWYLLENYNTNAEVKYLVDNLEMYFVPCVNPDGYIYNYTTNPTGGGLWRKNRRNNGDGTMGVDLNRNYDFLWGYDNIGSSPTTSSDTYRGPSPASEPEIKMMQSFCNSHAFKLAVNNHTYSDLLIEPDSAGITTPDSTLYANFFLRMTFCDEFGYGTSIQTVGYTTNGDSDSWMYGEKSSKPQILAMTPETGSPDDGFWPVLANITPLAENVMDQNFYAARLTAAYAEVDDISGPFISQSGYIKYNIQRLGLQPGTFSVSITPVGSFFQSVGAGKTYSTMTELQTITDSISFTLVNGLAPASTVQFLLNVNNGGYTRTDTITRIFGTPVIAFTDNCNSTAQWTGSWGISTVNFVSPTGSITDSPNGFYATNANTKTTTVSNINLTDAIAAYLQFNARWEVERGYDYVEIQASTNGTTFTPLCGKYTHTGNSNQDNLQPLYDGIQDAWVKETINLSAYLGQNIKLRFNLVSDAGTNYDGLYFDDISVQKITATSNGINQITNQSTQISLYPNPNNGNFMVSFNSTNSENYKIAITNVLGQEIYSAEQNSTGKSLQEINLSNAANGTYFVHIQGSDLNYVQKIMVNR
;
A
#
# COMPACT_ATOMS: atom_id res chain seq x y z
N MET A 1 -4.23 33.02 -93.13
CA MET A 1 -3.64 32.19 -92.04
C MET A 1 -3.56 33.01 -90.79
N LYS A 2 -4.50 32.80 -89.81
CA LYS A 2 -4.52 33.49 -88.55
C LYS A 2 -3.81 32.58 -87.55
N LYS A 3 -2.73 33.07 -86.88
CA LYS A 3 -2.07 32.41 -85.79
C LYS A 3 -2.87 32.68 -84.50
N VAL A 4 -3.35 31.61 -83.88
CA VAL A 4 -3.90 31.66 -82.49
C VAL A 4 -2.77 31.39 -81.51
N THR A 5 -2.46 32.37 -80.65
CA THR A 5 -1.49 32.23 -79.57
C THR A 5 -2.29 31.82 -78.33
N THR A 6 -2.10 30.60 -77.82
CA THR A 6 -2.72 30.11 -76.62
C THR A 6 -1.80 30.47 -75.45
N LEU A 7 -2.30 31.32 -74.55
CA LEU A 7 -1.61 31.73 -73.29
C LEU A 7 -1.92 30.71 -72.19
N PHE A 8 -0.91 29.96 -71.73
CA PHE A 8 -1.02 29.09 -70.58
C PHE A 8 -0.82 29.89 -69.28
N PHE A 9 -1.86 30.05 -68.46
CA PHE A 9 -1.73 30.54 -67.10
C PHE A 9 -1.38 29.38 -66.20
N ALA A 10 -0.14 29.32 -65.68
CA ALA A 10 0.25 28.42 -64.64
C ALA A 10 -0.16 29.01 -63.30
N ILE A 11 -1.19 28.48 -62.65
CA ILE A 11 -1.56 28.78 -61.28
C ILE A 11 -0.61 28.04 -60.37
N PHE A 12 0.35 28.74 -59.77
CA PHE A 12 1.16 28.21 -58.67
C PHE A 12 0.30 28.20 -57.39
N PHE A 13 -0.16 27.04 -56.96
CA PHE A 13 -0.64 26.83 -55.60
C PHE A 13 0.58 26.84 -54.65
N VAL A 14 0.79 27.95 -53.95
CA VAL A 14 1.71 27.98 -52.81
C VAL A 14 0.99 27.28 -51.68
N VAL A 15 1.25 26.00 -51.52
CA VAL A 15 0.92 25.27 -50.29
C VAL A 15 1.91 25.77 -49.21
N SER A 16 1.52 26.78 -48.46
CA SER A 16 2.24 27.12 -47.22
C SER A 16 2.00 26.01 -46.23
N SER A 17 2.89 24.99 -46.23
CA SER A 17 3.02 24.07 -45.11
C SER A 17 3.46 24.88 -43.90
N PHE A 18 2.52 25.25 -43.03
CA PHE A 18 2.88 25.65 -41.66
C PHE A 18 3.51 24.43 -41.03
N ALA A 19 4.82 24.34 -41.04
CA ALA A 19 5.55 23.43 -40.17
C ALA A 19 5.18 23.84 -38.73
N GLN A 20 4.41 23.04 -38.06
CA GLN A 20 4.11 23.22 -36.65
C GLN A 20 5.46 23.27 -35.93
N GLN A 21 5.75 24.37 -35.27
CA GLN A 21 6.99 24.51 -34.49
C GLN A 21 6.92 23.50 -33.36
N ILE A 22 7.90 22.57 -33.29
CA ILE A 22 7.99 21.59 -32.22
C ILE A 22 8.11 22.35 -30.90
N GLN A 23 7.13 22.14 -30.01
CA GLN A 23 7.05 22.80 -28.73
C GLN A 23 8.15 22.26 -27.82
N LYS A 24 8.92 23.16 -27.19
CA LYS A 24 9.90 22.79 -26.16
C LYS A 24 9.23 22.71 -24.80
N TYR A 25 9.81 21.85 -23.97
CA TYR A 25 9.38 21.66 -22.59
C TYR A 25 10.54 21.91 -21.62
N HIS A 26 10.20 22.41 -20.44
CA HIS A 26 11.13 22.82 -19.41
C HIS A 26 10.73 22.23 -18.06
N ARG A 27 11.69 21.85 -17.21
CA ARG A 27 11.40 21.55 -15.81
C ARG A 27 11.60 22.83 -15.01
N ILE A 28 10.55 23.25 -14.30
CA ILE A 28 10.50 24.53 -13.60
C ILE A 28 10.05 24.33 -12.17
N LYS A 29 10.77 24.96 -11.23
CA LYS A 29 10.36 25.12 -9.84
C LYS A 29 9.64 26.45 -9.67
N ILE A 30 8.40 26.41 -9.19
CA ILE A 30 7.53 27.59 -9.02
C ILE A 30 7.24 27.75 -7.53
N GLN A 31 7.44 28.93 -6.97
CA GLN A 31 7.08 29.23 -5.58
C GLN A 31 5.56 29.46 -5.51
N THR A 32 4.82 28.48 -5.06
CA THR A 32 3.35 28.47 -5.09
C THR A 32 2.72 29.10 -3.86
N GLY A 33 3.36 29.01 -2.70
CA GLY A 33 2.71 29.35 -1.44
C GLY A 33 1.41 28.55 -1.24
N LYS A 34 0.46 29.06 -0.48
CA LYS A 34 -0.79 28.35 -0.15
C LYS A 34 -1.75 28.17 -1.32
N ASP A 35 -1.85 29.16 -2.22
CA ASP A 35 -2.88 29.21 -3.28
C ASP A 35 -2.31 29.15 -4.69
N GLY A 36 -1.00 29.02 -4.83
CA GLY A 36 -0.33 29.11 -6.12
C GLY A 36 -0.67 27.98 -7.06
N LEU A 37 -0.85 26.76 -6.56
CA LEU A 37 -1.22 25.59 -7.39
C LEU A 37 -2.58 25.83 -8.07
N VAL A 38 -3.59 26.22 -7.31
CA VAL A 38 -4.92 26.57 -7.84
C VAL A 38 -4.84 27.76 -8.82
N LYS A 39 -3.94 28.72 -8.56
CA LYS A 39 -3.72 29.84 -9.45
C LYS A 39 -3.12 29.42 -10.79
N LEU A 40 -2.19 28.47 -10.79
CA LEU A 40 -1.63 27.86 -12.01
C LEU A 40 -2.71 27.11 -12.78
N ALA A 41 -3.45 26.22 -12.11
CA ALA A 41 -4.54 25.45 -12.72
C ALA A 41 -5.61 26.33 -13.37
N LYS A 42 -6.02 27.43 -12.73
CA LYS A 42 -6.95 28.44 -13.30
C LYS A 42 -6.44 29.12 -14.57
N GLN A 43 -5.15 29.17 -14.80
CA GLN A 43 -4.55 29.63 -16.06
C GLN A 43 -4.50 28.54 -17.13
N GLY A 44 -4.97 27.34 -16.83
CA GLY A 44 -4.92 26.19 -17.72
C GLY A 44 -3.53 25.55 -17.80
N ILE A 45 -2.71 25.69 -16.76
CA ILE A 45 -1.40 25.06 -16.64
C ILE A 45 -1.60 23.67 -16.04
N ALA A 46 -1.01 22.64 -16.63
CA ALA A 46 -1.06 21.28 -16.12
C ALA A 46 -0.24 21.17 -14.82
N VAL A 47 -0.87 20.74 -13.72
CA VAL A 47 -0.24 20.60 -12.39
C VAL A 47 -0.48 19.20 -11.79
N ASP A 48 -0.85 18.24 -12.64
CA ASP A 48 -1.18 16.87 -12.26
C ASP A 48 0.04 15.94 -12.13
N HIS A 49 1.21 16.37 -12.59
CA HIS A 49 2.45 15.61 -12.48
C HIS A 49 3.57 16.50 -11.96
N GLY A 50 4.32 16.00 -11.00
CA GLY A 50 5.46 16.73 -10.47
C GLY A 50 5.62 16.61 -8.96
N VAL A 51 6.48 17.43 -8.39
CA VAL A 51 6.74 17.51 -6.96
C VAL A 51 5.96 18.68 -6.39
N TYR A 52 4.90 18.42 -5.66
CA TYR A 52 4.16 19.47 -4.96
C TYR A 52 4.52 19.48 -3.48
N LYS A 53 5.23 20.51 -3.05
CA LYS A 53 5.41 20.82 -1.65
C LYS A 53 4.37 21.84 -1.22
N LYS A 54 3.36 21.37 -0.52
CA LYS A 54 2.18 22.20 -0.15
C LYS A 54 2.60 23.43 0.64
N GLY A 55 2.14 24.59 0.17
CA GLY A 55 2.45 25.87 0.81
C GLY A 55 3.83 26.46 0.49
N ASP A 56 4.67 25.78 -0.28
CA ASP A 56 6.01 26.19 -0.63
C ASP A 56 6.17 26.28 -2.17
N TYR A 57 6.40 25.15 -2.85
CA TYR A 57 6.70 25.14 -4.28
C TYR A 57 6.02 23.99 -5.03
N PHE A 58 5.99 24.13 -6.36
CA PHE A 58 5.69 23.06 -7.30
C PHE A 58 6.81 22.95 -8.33
N ILE A 59 7.30 21.72 -8.57
CA ILE A 59 8.22 21.43 -9.66
C ILE A 59 7.45 20.59 -10.68
N GLY A 60 7.33 21.11 -11.90
CA GLY A 60 6.62 20.43 -12.98
C GLY A 60 7.31 20.60 -14.32
N GLU A 61 6.74 19.96 -15.34
CA GLU A 61 7.25 19.96 -16.70
C GLU A 61 6.30 20.71 -17.62
N PHE A 62 6.74 21.85 -18.13
CA PHE A 62 5.91 22.83 -18.80
C PHE A 62 6.40 23.14 -20.20
N SER A 63 5.46 23.26 -21.11
CA SER A 63 5.68 23.73 -22.46
C SER A 63 6.07 25.22 -22.52
N ASP A 64 6.66 25.66 -23.61
CA ASP A 64 6.95 27.10 -23.86
C ASP A 64 5.72 27.99 -23.62
N ASN A 65 4.53 27.53 -24.03
CA ASN A 65 3.28 28.24 -23.83
C ASN A 65 2.91 28.34 -22.34
N GLU A 66 3.02 27.27 -21.59
CA GLU A 66 2.73 27.27 -20.16
C GLU A 66 3.74 28.11 -19.39
N VAL A 67 5.00 28.14 -19.81
CA VAL A 67 6.00 29.07 -19.21
C VAL A 67 5.60 30.53 -19.38
N GLN A 68 5.00 30.89 -20.52
CA GLN A 68 4.49 32.27 -20.69
C GLN A 68 3.28 32.52 -19.75
N LEU A 69 2.41 31.53 -19.56
CA LEU A 69 1.28 31.66 -18.62
C LEU A 69 1.79 31.73 -17.16
N ILE A 70 2.81 30.95 -16.79
CA ILE A 70 3.46 31.02 -15.47
C ILE A 70 3.95 32.44 -15.20
N LYS A 71 4.64 33.08 -16.16
CA LYS A 71 5.09 34.47 -16.04
C LYS A 71 3.93 35.46 -15.77
N GLN A 72 2.77 35.23 -16.39
CA GLN A 72 1.60 36.11 -16.22
C GLN A 72 0.97 35.96 -14.83
N THR A 73 1.18 34.84 -14.14
CA THR A 73 0.69 34.66 -12.77
C THR A 73 1.40 35.55 -11.76
N GLY A 74 2.62 36.02 -12.08
CA GLY A 74 3.47 36.80 -11.18
C GLY A 74 4.12 35.95 -10.06
N LEU A 75 3.99 34.62 -10.10
CA LEU A 75 4.71 33.75 -9.21
C LEU A 75 6.20 33.70 -9.58
N SER A 76 7.07 33.69 -8.59
CA SER A 76 8.50 33.51 -8.83
C SER A 76 8.80 32.07 -9.22
N TYR A 77 9.71 31.88 -10.16
CA TYR A 77 10.09 30.54 -10.63
C TYR A 77 11.56 30.45 -11.02
N GLU A 78 12.08 29.27 -11.03
CA GLU A 78 13.42 28.89 -11.48
C GLU A 78 13.32 27.82 -12.55
N THR A 79 14.06 27.94 -13.64
CA THR A 79 14.15 26.91 -14.67
C THR A 79 15.29 25.93 -14.31
N LEU A 80 14.93 24.71 -13.98
CA LEU A 80 15.87 23.66 -13.62
C LEU A 80 16.48 22.97 -14.86
N ILE A 81 15.64 22.73 -15.90
CA ILE A 81 16.03 22.14 -17.17
C ILE A 81 15.37 22.90 -18.31
N THR A 82 16.15 23.32 -19.31
CA THR A 82 15.67 24.17 -20.42
C THR A 82 15.26 23.41 -21.68
N ASP A 83 15.58 22.15 -21.81
CA ASP A 83 15.22 21.29 -22.95
C ASP A 83 15.03 19.85 -22.45
N LEU A 84 13.81 19.55 -22.01
CA LEU A 84 13.50 18.26 -21.43
C LEU A 84 13.54 17.12 -22.44
N SER A 85 13.16 17.35 -23.71
CA SER A 85 13.22 16.30 -24.72
C SER A 85 14.66 15.83 -24.95
N THR A 86 15.60 16.80 -25.08
CA THR A 86 17.03 16.47 -25.18
C THR A 86 17.57 15.85 -23.88
N TYR A 87 17.13 16.33 -22.72
CA TYR A 87 17.51 15.76 -21.43
C TYR A 87 17.10 14.30 -21.32
N TYR A 88 15.85 13.96 -21.62
CA TYR A 88 15.33 12.60 -21.55
C TYR A 88 15.96 11.66 -22.60
N ALA A 89 16.11 12.11 -23.84
CA ALA A 89 16.78 11.34 -24.88
C ALA A 89 18.23 10.96 -24.51
N ASN A 90 18.96 11.88 -23.89
CA ASN A 90 20.33 11.61 -23.43
C ASN A 90 20.38 10.77 -22.15
N ARG A 91 19.37 10.92 -21.28
CA ARG A 91 19.28 10.20 -20.01
C ARG A 91 19.02 8.69 -20.20
N SER A 92 18.24 8.31 -21.21
CA SER A 92 17.98 6.90 -21.52
C SER A 92 19.25 6.11 -21.83
N LEU A 93 20.33 6.78 -22.23
CA LEU A 93 21.63 6.19 -22.50
C LEU A 93 22.55 6.15 -21.26
N ALA A 94 22.19 6.83 -20.18
CA ALA A 94 22.95 6.84 -18.94
C ALA A 94 22.86 5.49 -18.23
N SER A 95 24.00 4.98 -17.74
CA SER A 95 24.00 3.79 -16.86
C SER A 95 23.09 4.05 -15.64
N ALA A 96 22.35 3.04 -15.25
CA ALA A 96 21.55 3.08 -14.03
C ALA A 96 22.36 3.63 -12.87
N LYS A 97 21.86 4.63 -12.17
CA LYS A 97 22.22 4.75 -10.76
C LYS A 97 21.83 3.42 -10.15
N THR A 98 22.80 2.69 -9.61
CA THR A 98 22.51 1.49 -8.84
C THR A 98 21.43 1.92 -7.84
N MET A 99 20.19 1.49 -8.05
CA MET A 99 19.22 1.53 -6.98
C MET A 99 19.84 0.65 -5.91
N THR A 100 20.46 1.28 -4.92
CA THR A 100 20.77 0.58 -3.69
C THR A 100 19.38 0.25 -3.14
N THR A 101 18.95 -0.97 -3.41
CA THR A 101 17.80 -1.53 -2.72
C THR A 101 18.20 -1.50 -1.24
N ALA A 102 17.76 -0.47 -0.53
CA ALA A 102 17.71 -0.55 0.90
C ALA A 102 16.98 -1.87 1.19
N SER A 103 17.49 -2.65 2.12
CA SER A 103 16.81 -3.88 2.52
C SER A 103 15.40 -3.48 2.94
N SER A 104 14.42 -3.76 2.08
CA SER A 104 13.02 -3.49 2.41
C SER A 104 12.70 -4.21 3.71
N CYS A 105 12.11 -3.50 4.65
CA CYS A 105 11.64 -4.09 5.91
C CYS A 105 10.41 -4.97 5.69
N LYS A 106 9.83 -4.95 4.49
CA LYS A 106 8.63 -5.66 4.09
C LYS A 106 8.98 -6.92 3.31
N ASP A 107 8.25 -7.99 3.58
CA ASP A 107 8.32 -9.25 2.83
C ASP A 107 7.35 -9.17 1.64
N CYS A 108 7.79 -8.60 0.53
CA CYS A 108 7.00 -8.39 -0.67
C CYS A 108 7.25 -9.48 -1.70
N LYS A 109 6.16 -9.83 -2.42
CA LYS A 109 6.23 -10.82 -3.48
C LYS A 109 7.08 -10.32 -4.64
N ASN A 110 8.00 -11.14 -5.11
CA ASN A 110 8.75 -10.89 -6.33
C ASN A 110 7.98 -11.44 -7.54
N TYR A 111 7.92 -10.66 -8.60
CA TYR A 111 7.31 -11.01 -9.89
C TYR A 111 8.39 -11.08 -10.96
N PRO A 112 9.00 -12.27 -11.20
CA PRO A 112 10.11 -12.38 -12.15
C PRO A 112 9.71 -11.94 -13.55
N VAL A 113 10.66 -11.31 -14.25
CA VAL A 113 10.46 -10.79 -15.62
C VAL A 113 9.97 -11.90 -16.54
N PRO A 114 8.82 -11.72 -17.25
CA PRO A 114 8.32 -12.70 -18.19
C PRO A 114 9.32 -12.98 -19.32
N ALA A 115 9.42 -14.23 -19.73
CA ALA A 115 10.42 -14.66 -20.73
C ALA A 115 10.26 -14.00 -22.11
N ASN A 116 9.02 -13.62 -22.48
CA ASN A 116 8.74 -12.92 -23.73
C ASN A 116 8.68 -11.39 -23.59
N PHE A 117 8.87 -10.86 -22.38
CA PHE A 117 8.93 -9.42 -22.18
C PHE A 117 10.30 -8.90 -22.65
N THR A 118 10.28 -7.86 -23.47
CA THR A 118 11.47 -7.17 -23.95
C THR A 118 11.18 -5.68 -24.02
N LEU A 119 12.19 -4.85 -23.85
CA LEU A 119 12.06 -3.41 -24.03
C LEU A 119 11.97 -3.06 -25.52
N GLY A 120 11.30 -1.92 -25.82
CA GLY A 120 11.12 -1.41 -27.16
C GLY A 120 12.28 -0.53 -27.67
N SER A 121 12.15 -0.05 -28.91
CA SER A 121 13.19 0.71 -29.60
C SER A 121 13.15 2.24 -29.33
N MET A 122 12.05 2.77 -28.77
CA MET A 122 11.87 4.19 -28.49
C MET A 122 12.41 4.56 -27.10
N GLY A 123 13.74 4.59 -26.95
CA GLY A 123 14.36 4.88 -25.63
C GLY A 123 14.09 3.80 -24.56
N GLY A 124 13.82 2.56 -24.97
CA GLY A 124 13.40 1.45 -24.11
C GLY A 124 11.90 1.18 -24.14
N PHE A 125 11.10 2.11 -24.59
CA PHE A 125 9.64 1.97 -24.75
C PHE A 125 9.26 1.50 -26.14
N TYR A 126 8.04 0.96 -26.25
CA TYR A 126 7.53 0.45 -27.51
C TYR A 126 7.12 1.59 -28.45
N THR A 127 7.48 1.49 -29.73
CA THR A 127 6.76 2.22 -30.77
C THR A 127 5.34 1.67 -30.89
N TYR A 128 4.43 2.43 -31.50
CA TYR A 128 3.07 1.95 -31.73
C TYR A 128 3.03 0.64 -32.52
N GLN A 129 3.90 0.46 -33.51
CA GLN A 129 3.96 -0.78 -34.28
C GLN A 129 4.48 -1.96 -33.46
N GLU A 130 5.55 -1.77 -32.69
CA GLU A 130 6.07 -2.81 -31.78
C GLU A 130 5.00 -3.28 -30.79
N TYR A 131 4.25 -2.35 -30.23
CA TYR A 131 3.13 -2.65 -29.34
C TYR A 131 2.06 -3.52 -30.05
N LEU A 132 1.68 -3.19 -31.31
CA LEU A 132 0.74 -4.01 -32.08
C LEU A 132 1.30 -5.42 -32.36
N ASP A 133 2.57 -5.52 -32.73
CA ASP A 133 3.26 -6.77 -32.99
C ASP A 133 3.36 -7.66 -31.74
N ILE A 134 3.56 -7.05 -30.56
CA ILE A 134 3.56 -7.75 -29.27
C ILE A 134 2.18 -8.34 -28.97
N MET A 135 1.11 -7.59 -29.15
CA MET A 135 -0.25 -8.11 -28.95
C MET A 135 -0.57 -9.28 -29.89
N ASP A 136 -0.17 -9.18 -31.16
CA ASP A 136 -0.35 -10.26 -32.14
C ASP A 136 0.51 -11.48 -31.75
N SER A 137 1.71 -11.27 -31.23
CA SER A 137 2.56 -12.35 -30.71
C SER A 137 1.94 -13.05 -29.49
N MET A 138 1.34 -12.30 -28.55
CA MET A 138 0.61 -12.86 -27.41
C MET A 138 -0.54 -13.76 -27.89
N ALA A 139 -1.37 -13.26 -28.82
CA ALA A 139 -2.50 -14.00 -29.35
C ALA A 139 -2.06 -15.27 -30.14
N ALA A 140 -0.94 -15.19 -30.86
CA ALA A 140 -0.41 -16.34 -31.60
C ALA A 140 0.17 -17.40 -30.66
N LYS A 141 0.85 -17.00 -29.57
CA LYS A 141 1.48 -17.93 -28.61
C LYS A 141 0.48 -18.53 -27.63
N PHE A 142 -0.55 -17.78 -27.23
CA PHE A 142 -1.51 -18.18 -26.20
C PHE A 142 -2.99 -18.06 -26.67
N PRO A 143 -3.38 -18.63 -27.82
CA PRO A 143 -4.70 -18.40 -28.45
C PRO A 143 -5.89 -18.85 -27.60
N ASN A 144 -5.67 -19.70 -26.59
CA ASN A 144 -6.69 -20.18 -25.65
C ASN A 144 -6.83 -19.30 -24.40
N LEU A 145 -5.93 -18.33 -24.20
CA LEU A 145 -5.87 -17.49 -23.01
C LEU A 145 -6.04 -16.00 -23.31
N ILE A 146 -5.70 -15.55 -24.50
CA ILE A 146 -5.88 -14.16 -24.94
C ILE A 146 -6.53 -14.12 -26.32
N SER A 147 -7.45 -13.17 -26.52
CA SER A 147 -8.08 -12.93 -27.82
C SER A 147 -7.09 -12.29 -28.82
N ALA A 148 -7.40 -12.36 -30.09
CA ALA A 148 -6.80 -11.44 -31.06
C ALA A 148 -7.17 -9.98 -30.71
N ARG A 149 -6.48 -9.02 -31.29
CA ARG A 149 -6.87 -7.61 -31.24
C ARG A 149 -8.24 -7.39 -31.84
N HIS A 150 -9.13 -6.73 -31.13
CA HIS A 150 -10.43 -6.30 -31.62
C HIS A 150 -10.48 -4.78 -31.67
N VAL A 151 -11.07 -4.21 -32.70
CA VAL A 151 -11.42 -2.79 -32.69
C VAL A 151 -12.57 -2.56 -31.73
N ILE A 152 -12.58 -1.41 -31.02
CA ILE A 152 -13.68 -1.07 -30.10
C ILE A 152 -14.98 -0.91 -30.89
N ASP A 153 -14.93 -0.14 -31.98
CA ASP A 153 -16.03 0.03 -32.98
C ASP A 153 -15.46 0.46 -34.31
N THR A 154 -16.33 0.86 -35.25
CA THR A 154 -15.93 1.29 -36.60
C THR A 154 -15.47 2.76 -36.67
N SER A 155 -15.45 3.47 -35.57
CA SER A 155 -14.98 4.85 -35.49
C SER A 155 -13.44 4.89 -35.58
N HIS A 156 -12.94 6.04 -35.96
CA HIS A 156 -11.50 6.29 -36.06
C HIS A 156 -11.13 7.60 -35.32
N THR A 157 -9.89 7.66 -34.84
CA THR A 157 -9.30 8.87 -34.31
C THR A 157 -9.17 9.95 -35.40
N TRP A 158 -8.74 11.15 -35.03
CA TRP A 158 -8.56 12.27 -35.97
C TRP A 158 -7.57 11.97 -37.12
N GLU A 159 -6.56 11.12 -36.86
CA GLU A 159 -5.58 10.70 -37.86
C GLU A 159 -5.91 9.31 -38.46
N GLY A 160 -7.14 8.82 -38.27
CA GLY A 160 -7.67 7.63 -38.94
C GLY A 160 -7.30 6.29 -38.34
N ARG A 161 -6.94 6.24 -37.03
CA ARG A 161 -6.57 5.00 -36.34
C ARG A 161 -7.74 4.43 -35.54
N SER A 162 -7.71 3.13 -35.29
CA SER A 162 -8.65 2.44 -34.41
C SER A 162 -8.07 2.30 -33.00
N LEU A 163 -8.95 2.28 -31.99
CA LEU A 163 -8.61 1.81 -30.66
C LEU A 163 -8.82 0.30 -30.59
N TYR A 164 -7.88 -0.40 -29.97
CA TYR A 164 -7.90 -1.85 -29.85
C TYR A 164 -8.07 -2.30 -28.40
N TRP A 165 -8.77 -3.42 -28.25
CA TRP A 165 -8.86 -4.14 -26.99
C TRP A 165 -8.51 -5.61 -27.17
N LEU A 166 -8.05 -6.24 -26.08
CA LEU A 166 -7.84 -7.68 -25.95
C LEU A 166 -8.49 -8.17 -24.67
N ARG A 167 -8.80 -9.45 -24.62
CA ARG A 167 -9.32 -10.09 -23.41
C ARG A 167 -8.44 -11.27 -23.02
N ILE A 168 -7.96 -11.27 -21.76
CA ILE A 168 -7.32 -12.44 -21.15
C ILE A 168 -8.37 -13.15 -20.30
N SER A 169 -8.63 -14.41 -20.65
CA SER A 169 -9.54 -15.33 -19.97
C SER A 169 -9.33 -16.72 -20.56
N ASN A 170 -9.73 -17.80 -19.89
CA ASN A 170 -9.86 -19.06 -20.60
C ASN A 170 -11.01 -18.94 -21.63
N ASN A 171 -10.83 -19.48 -22.82
CA ASN A 171 -11.72 -19.29 -24.00
C ASN A 171 -11.99 -17.80 -24.31
N PRO A 172 -10.95 -17.00 -24.62
CA PRO A 172 -11.01 -15.55 -24.65
C PRO A 172 -11.89 -14.98 -25.77
N ASN A 173 -12.30 -15.79 -26.76
CA ASN A 173 -13.13 -15.37 -27.87
C ASN A 173 -14.64 -15.54 -27.63
N ILE A 174 -15.03 -16.05 -26.44
CA ILE A 174 -16.42 -16.27 -26.05
C ILE A 174 -16.71 -15.44 -24.77
N ASN A 175 -17.77 -14.61 -24.80
CA ASN A 175 -18.26 -13.96 -23.59
C ASN A 175 -18.88 -15.02 -22.68
N GLN A 176 -18.31 -15.20 -21.49
CA GLN A 176 -18.68 -16.25 -20.54
C GLN A 176 -19.48 -15.69 -19.34
N SER A 177 -19.84 -14.41 -19.37
CA SER A 177 -20.54 -13.72 -18.27
C SER A 177 -19.81 -13.80 -16.92
N LYS A 178 -18.48 -13.86 -16.96
CA LYS A 178 -17.64 -13.77 -15.76
C LYS A 178 -17.55 -12.31 -15.28
N PRO A 179 -17.17 -12.05 -14.03
CA PRO A 179 -16.83 -10.71 -13.59
C PRO A 179 -15.73 -10.09 -14.46
N GLN A 180 -15.90 -8.80 -14.79
CA GLN A 180 -15.05 -8.09 -15.74
C GLN A 180 -14.25 -7.01 -15.06
N VAL A 181 -12.95 -6.92 -15.39
CA VAL A 181 -12.03 -5.84 -15.00
C VAL A 181 -11.42 -5.23 -16.25
N LEU A 182 -11.25 -3.90 -16.24
CA LEU A 182 -10.67 -3.13 -17.34
C LEU A 182 -9.31 -2.57 -16.93
N TYR A 183 -8.34 -2.65 -17.84
CA TYR A 183 -7.04 -1.98 -17.72
C TYR A 183 -6.83 -1.11 -18.96
N THR A 184 -6.56 0.18 -18.74
CA THR A 184 -6.26 1.14 -19.80
C THR A 184 -4.89 1.76 -19.60
N ALA A 185 -4.31 2.30 -20.69
CA ALA A 185 -3.08 3.09 -20.64
C ALA A 185 -3.04 4.13 -21.75
N ILE A 186 -2.04 5.00 -21.73
CA ILE A 186 -1.82 6.02 -22.75
C ILE A 186 -3.08 6.87 -23.00
N HIS A 187 -3.76 7.36 -21.97
CA HIS A 187 -4.65 8.52 -22.12
C HIS A 187 -3.84 9.75 -22.51
N HIS A 188 -2.68 9.90 -21.88
CA HIS A 188 -1.71 10.92 -22.22
C HIS A 188 -0.55 10.31 -23.02
N ALA A 189 -0.26 10.89 -24.16
CA ALA A 189 0.67 10.32 -25.12
C ALA A 189 2.14 10.34 -24.67
N ARG A 190 2.48 11.12 -23.64
CA ARG A 190 3.85 11.26 -23.08
C ARG A 190 4.17 10.23 -21.97
N GLU A 191 3.26 9.28 -21.69
CA GLU A 191 3.32 8.37 -20.56
C GLU A 191 3.56 6.90 -20.98
N PRO A 192 4.70 6.59 -21.66
CA PRO A 192 4.91 5.27 -22.26
C PRO A 192 5.07 4.14 -21.24
N GLU A 193 5.45 4.40 -19.99
CA GLU A 193 5.57 3.37 -18.94
C GLU A 193 4.22 2.75 -18.64
N SER A 194 3.11 3.51 -18.66
CA SER A 194 1.76 2.99 -18.45
C SER A 194 1.37 1.87 -19.43
N LEU A 195 1.87 1.92 -20.66
CA LEU A 195 1.75 0.84 -21.64
C LEU A 195 2.68 -0.34 -21.30
N THR A 196 3.91 -0.05 -20.90
CA THR A 196 4.94 -1.06 -20.67
C THR A 196 4.59 -1.96 -19.49
N GLU A 197 4.08 -1.39 -18.40
CA GLU A 197 3.60 -2.16 -17.24
C GLU A 197 2.41 -3.07 -17.56
N LEU A 198 1.49 -2.63 -18.43
CA LEU A 198 0.41 -3.50 -18.90
C LEU A 198 0.93 -4.64 -19.78
N VAL A 199 1.88 -4.39 -20.66
CA VAL A 199 2.53 -5.45 -21.46
C VAL A 199 3.25 -6.46 -20.56
N TYR A 200 3.93 -5.98 -19.52
CA TYR A 200 4.57 -6.83 -18.50
C TYR A 200 3.53 -7.71 -17.79
N PHE A 201 2.45 -7.13 -17.29
CA PHE A 201 1.37 -7.84 -16.60
C PHE A 201 0.69 -8.87 -17.48
N MET A 202 0.38 -8.51 -18.74
CA MET A 202 -0.23 -9.42 -19.72
C MET A 202 0.68 -10.64 -19.99
N TRP A 203 1.97 -10.44 -20.26
CA TRP A 203 2.92 -11.53 -20.43
C TRP A 203 3.01 -12.40 -19.19
N TYR A 204 3.07 -11.78 -18.01
CA TYR A 204 3.12 -12.53 -16.76
C TYR A 204 1.91 -13.46 -16.57
N LEU A 205 0.71 -12.96 -16.83
CA LEU A 205 -0.51 -13.78 -16.76
C LEU A 205 -0.47 -14.96 -17.73
N LEU A 206 -0.07 -14.72 -18.98
CA LEU A 206 -0.04 -15.75 -20.03
C LEU A 206 0.99 -16.84 -19.74
N GLU A 207 2.21 -16.45 -19.34
CA GLU A 207 3.30 -17.40 -19.11
C GLU A 207 3.15 -18.21 -17.83
N ASN A 208 2.50 -17.63 -16.82
CA ASN A 208 2.33 -18.28 -15.53
C ASN A 208 0.99 -19.01 -15.35
N TYR A 209 0.12 -19.07 -16.36
CA TYR A 209 -1.17 -19.72 -16.26
C TYR A 209 -1.09 -21.20 -15.80
N ASN A 210 -0.10 -21.95 -16.27
CA ASN A 210 0.04 -23.38 -15.93
C ASN A 210 0.87 -23.65 -14.68
N THR A 211 1.59 -22.66 -14.15
CA THR A 211 2.56 -22.82 -13.07
C THR A 211 2.16 -22.13 -11.77
N ASN A 212 1.30 -21.10 -11.87
CA ASN A 212 0.83 -20.31 -10.74
C ASN A 212 -0.68 -20.50 -10.56
N ALA A 213 -1.08 -21.10 -9.44
CA ALA A 213 -2.47 -21.40 -9.14
C ALA A 213 -3.37 -20.16 -9.05
N GLU A 214 -2.85 -19.03 -8.57
CA GLU A 214 -3.56 -17.75 -8.51
C GLU A 214 -3.81 -17.20 -9.91
N VAL A 215 -2.78 -17.14 -10.75
CA VAL A 215 -2.91 -16.71 -12.16
C VAL A 215 -3.93 -17.57 -12.89
N LYS A 216 -3.84 -18.89 -12.70
CA LYS A 216 -4.80 -19.83 -13.28
C LYS A 216 -6.22 -19.54 -12.83
N TYR A 217 -6.43 -19.33 -11.53
CA TYR A 217 -7.75 -19.01 -10.98
C TYR A 217 -8.32 -17.71 -11.57
N LEU A 218 -7.51 -16.64 -11.60
CA LEU A 218 -7.95 -15.35 -12.14
C LEU A 218 -8.32 -15.46 -13.63
N VAL A 219 -7.49 -16.08 -14.45
CA VAL A 219 -7.76 -16.27 -15.88
C VAL A 219 -8.97 -17.18 -16.12
N ASP A 220 -9.19 -18.20 -15.29
CA ASP A 220 -10.31 -19.10 -15.39
C ASP A 220 -11.65 -18.46 -14.97
N ASN A 221 -11.64 -17.51 -14.05
CA ASN A 221 -12.84 -16.98 -13.41
C ASN A 221 -13.17 -15.52 -13.75
N LEU A 222 -12.28 -14.81 -14.44
CA LEU A 222 -12.48 -13.43 -14.86
C LEU A 222 -12.42 -13.27 -16.37
N GLU A 223 -12.96 -12.17 -16.85
CA GLU A 223 -12.68 -11.58 -18.16
C GLU A 223 -11.89 -10.29 -17.91
N MET A 224 -10.57 -10.34 -18.12
CA MET A 224 -9.66 -9.20 -17.97
C MET A 224 -9.51 -8.52 -19.32
N TYR A 225 -9.99 -7.30 -19.46
CA TYR A 225 -9.96 -6.52 -20.70
C TYR A 225 -8.85 -5.49 -20.63
N PHE A 226 -8.14 -5.35 -21.75
CA PHE A 226 -7.01 -4.42 -21.89
C PHE A 226 -7.26 -3.50 -23.08
N VAL A 227 -7.16 -2.18 -22.86
CA VAL A 227 -7.11 -1.14 -23.90
C VAL A 227 -5.80 -0.37 -23.70
N PRO A 228 -4.65 -0.93 -24.15
CA PRO A 228 -3.34 -0.44 -23.74
C PRO A 228 -2.92 0.89 -24.37
N CYS A 229 -3.67 1.40 -25.38
CA CYS A 229 -3.37 2.69 -26.01
C CYS A 229 -4.67 3.42 -26.38
N VAL A 230 -5.10 4.35 -25.49
CA VAL A 230 -6.30 5.17 -25.73
C VAL A 230 -6.03 6.34 -26.68
N ASN A 231 -4.78 6.82 -26.74
CA ASN A 231 -4.34 7.98 -27.54
C ASN A 231 -3.28 7.61 -28.58
N PRO A 232 -3.62 6.80 -29.61
CA PRO A 232 -2.63 6.37 -30.59
C PRO A 232 -2.08 7.52 -31.45
N ASP A 233 -2.88 8.56 -31.72
CA ASP A 233 -2.44 9.68 -32.55
C ASP A 233 -1.36 10.52 -31.85
N GLY A 234 -1.59 10.88 -30.58
CA GLY A 234 -0.60 11.58 -29.78
C GLY A 234 0.67 10.76 -29.54
N TYR A 235 0.52 9.44 -29.32
CA TYR A 235 1.63 8.55 -29.09
C TYR A 235 2.55 8.41 -30.32
N ILE A 236 1.97 8.26 -31.51
CA ILE A 236 2.72 8.25 -32.77
C ILE A 236 3.37 9.60 -33.06
N TYR A 237 2.70 10.73 -32.72
CA TYR A 237 3.31 12.03 -32.85
C TYR A 237 4.59 12.15 -31.99
N ASN A 238 4.57 11.69 -30.73
CA ASN A 238 5.75 11.64 -29.90
C ASN A 238 6.89 10.81 -30.53
N TYR A 239 6.57 9.60 -31.02
CA TYR A 239 7.54 8.80 -31.73
C TYR A 239 8.09 9.47 -33.00
N THR A 240 7.24 10.11 -33.78
CA THR A 240 7.63 10.75 -35.02
C THR A 240 8.57 11.95 -34.80
N THR A 241 8.34 12.70 -33.73
CA THR A 241 9.13 13.88 -33.38
C THR A 241 10.36 13.55 -32.54
N ASN A 242 10.30 12.49 -31.74
CA ASN A 242 11.32 12.06 -30.81
C ASN A 242 11.53 10.53 -30.87
N PRO A 243 12.07 10.01 -31.97
CA PRO A 243 12.13 8.56 -32.23
C PRO A 243 13.03 7.78 -31.23
N THR A 244 13.91 8.48 -30.53
CA THR A 244 14.77 7.88 -29.49
C THR A 244 14.21 8.06 -28.08
N GLY A 245 12.94 8.49 -27.95
CA GLY A 245 12.30 8.81 -26.66
C GLY A 245 12.39 10.28 -26.29
N GLY A 246 11.74 10.69 -25.21
CA GLY A 246 11.71 12.06 -24.72
C GLY A 246 10.62 12.95 -25.36
N GLY A 247 9.64 12.35 -26.05
CA GLY A 247 8.47 13.08 -26.57
C GLY A 247 7.52 13.48 -25.44
N LEU A 248 7.14 14.76 -25.38
CA LEU A 248 6.36 15.31 -24.25
C LEU A 248 4.97 15.80 -24.63
N TRP A 249 4.50 15.49 -25.84
CA TRP A 249 3.14 15.78 -26.26
C TRP A 249 2.13 14.94 -25.46
N ARG A 250 1.18 15.60 -24.78
CA ARG A 250 0.19 14.96 -23.91
C ARG A 250 -1.11 14.59 -24.64
N LYS A 251 -1.67 15.55 -25.39
CA LYS A 251 -3.03 15.54 -25.96
C LYS A 251 -3.19 14.60 -27.15
N ASN A 252 -4.42 14.41 -27.65
CA ASN A 252 -4.65 13.80 -28.96
C ASN A 252 -4.25 14.75 -30.11
N ARG A 253 -4.66 14.46 -31.37
CA ARG A 253 -4.23 15.24 -32.55
C ARG A 253 -5.37 15.98 -33.25
N ARG A 254 -6.43 16.35 -32.53
CA ARG A 254 -7.49 17.20 -33.05
C ARG A 254 -6.94 18.53 -33.56
N ASN A 255 -7.35 18.97 -34.78
CA ASN A 255 -7.14 20.35 -35.21
C ASN A 255 -8.25 21.23 -34.61
N ASN A 256 -7.91 22.19 -33.78
CA ASN A 256 -8.86 23.08 -33.11
C ASN A 256 -9.34 24.25 -34.02
N GLY A 257 -8.73 24.42 -35.18
CA GLY A 257 -9.14 25.43 -36.15
C GLY A 257 -8.57 26.86 -35.89
N ASP A 258 -7.89 27.06 -34.78
CA ASP A 258 -7.28 28.33 -34.37
C ASP A 258 -5.73 28.30 -34.43
N GLY A 259 -5.18 27.25 -35.02
CA GLY A 259 -3.74 26.98 -35.10
C GLY A 259 -3.21 26.15 -33.95
N THR A 260 -4.01 25.84 -32.94
CA THR A 260 -3.66 24.91 -31.87
C THR A 260 -4.11 23.49 -32.21
N MET A 261 -3.48 22.52 -31.55
CA MET A 261 -3.76 21.08 -31.73
C MET A 261 -4.06 20.41 -30.39
N GLY A 262 -4.96 19.42 -30.48
CA GLY A 262 -5.20 18.42 -29.44
C GLY A 262 -6.17 18.84 -28.34
N VAL A 263 -6.78 17.80 -27.76
CA VAL A 263 -7.63 17.82 -26.57
C VAL A 263 -7.04 16.84 -25.57
N ASP A 264 -7.07 17.18 -24.30
CA ASP A 264 -6.72 16.28 -23.22
C ASP A 264 -7.84 15.24 -23.08
N LEU A 265 -7.55 14.00 -23.43
CA LEU A 265 -8.52 12.90 -23.41
C LEU A 265 -9.02 12.62 -21.97
N ASN A 266 -8.15 12.81 -20.97
CA ASN A 266 -8.51 12.64 -19.56
C ASN A 266 -9.13 13.91 -18.92
N ARG A 267 -9.72 14.77 -19.75
CA ARG A 267 -10.56 15.91 -19.38
C ARG A 267 -11.81 16.01 -20.27
N ASN A 268 -12.02 15.06 -21.19
CA ASN A 268 -13.09 15.11 -22.19
C ASN A 268 -14.26 14.16 -21.94
N TYR A 269 -14.21 13.31 -20.88
CA TYR A 269 -15.38 12.51 -20.47
C TYR A 269 -16.52 13.42 -20.01
N ASP A 270 -17.77 12.99 -20.18
CA ASP A 270 -18.94 13.86 -20.03
C ASP A 270 -19.40 14.07 -18.57
N PHE A 271 -18.99 13.21 -17.63
CA PHE A 271 -19.35 13.38 -16.23
C PHE A 271 -18.62 14.56 -15.62
N LEU A 272 -19.39 15.54 -15.09
CA LEU A 272 -18.88 16.81 -14.56
C LEU A 272 -17.92 17.57 -15.51
N TRP A 273 -18.03 17.33 -16.81
CA TRP A 273 -17.22 18.04 -17.80
C TRP A 273 -17.38 19.55 -17.68
N GLY A 274 -16.27 20.25 -17.58
CA GLY A 274 -16.27 21.71 -17.48
C GLY A 274 -16.95 22.26 -16.22
N TYR A 275 -17.01 21.44 -15.15
CA TYR A 275 -17.57 21.83 -13.86
C TYR A 275 -16.95 23.13 -13.35
N ASP A 276 -15.65 23.28 -13.50
CA ASP A 276 -14.91 24.52 -13.23
C ASP A 276 -13.73 24.68 -14.22
N ASN A 277 -12.98 25.79 -14.07
CA ASN A 277 -11.77 26.04 -14.84
C ASN A 277 -10.49 25.79 -14.01
N ILE A 278 -10.58 24.96 -12.96
CA ILE A 278 -9.45 24.48 -12.15
C ILE A 278 -9.08 23.07 -12.59
N GLY A 279 -10.06 22.15 -12.56
CA GLY A 279 -9.87 20.75 -12.90
C GLY A 279 -9.68 20.49 -14.40
N SER A 280 -10.02 21.45 -15.27
CA SER A 280 -9.77 21.38 -16.72
C SER A 280 -9.81 22.79 -17.32
N SER A 281 -9.17 22.98 -18.49
CA SER A 281 -9.09 24.28 -19.16
C SER A 281 -10.04 24.39 -20.36
N PRO A 282 -10.72 25.55 -20.57
CA PRO A 282 -11.44 25.84 -21.78
C PRO A 282 -10.54 26.34 -22.92
N THR A 283 -9.24 26.58 -22.65
CA THR A 283 -8.31 27.22 -23.59
C THR A 283 -7.63 26.18 -24.46
N THR A 284 -7.76 26.28 -25.77
CA THR A 284 -7.29 25.30 -26.77
C THR A 284 -5.78 25.04 -26.74
N SER A 285 -4.98 26.05 -26.36
CA SER A 285 -3.51 25.94 -26.22
C SER A 285 -3.05 25.27 -24.91
N SER A 286 -3.95 25.07 -23.94
CA SER A 286 -3.63 24.41 -22.66
C SER A 286 -3.39 22.92 -22.85
N ASP A 287 -2.47 22.36 -22.08
CA ASP A 287 -2.25 20.91 -22.04
C ASP A 287 -3.43 20.16 -21.36
N THR A 288 -4.23 20.84 -20.52
CA THR A 288 -5.46 20.32 -19.92
C THR A 288 -6.74 20.77 -20.66
N TYR A 289 -6.65 21.12 -21.97
CA TYR A 289 -7.80 21.53 -22.75
C TYR A 289 -8.84 20.42 -22.85
N ARG A 290 -10.04 20.68 -22.33
CA ARG A 290 -11.13 19.71 -22.20
C ARG A 290 -11.95 19.46 -23.47
N GLY A 291 -11.61 20.11 -24.59
CA GLY A 291 -12.37 20.02 -25.84
C GLY A 291 -13.54 21.03 -25.92
N PRO A 292 -14.20 21.13 -27.10
CA PRO A 292 -15.29 22.08 -27.33
C PRO A 292 -16.62 21.66 -26.69
N SER A 293 -16.79 20.39 -26.36
CA SER A 293 -17.97 19.84 -25.68
C SER A 293 -17.62 18.52 -24.98
N PRO A 294 -18.45 18.06 -24.03
CA PRO A 294 -18.26 16.75 -23.41
C PRO A 294 -18.26 15.64 -24.49
N ALA A 295 -17.38 14.68 -24.33
CA ALA A 295 -17.18 13.57 -25.26
C ALA A 295 -17.06 14.03 -26.74
N SER A 296 -16.39 15.15 -26.97
CA SER A 296 -16.17 15.64 -28.35
C SER A 296 -15.21 14.74 -29.14
N GLU A 297 -14.29 14.09 -28.44
CA GLU A 297 -13.21 13.32 -29.05
C GLU A 297 -13.66 11.89 -29.43
N PRO A 298 -13.28 11.43 -30.63
CA PRO A 298 -13.66 10.08 -31.06
C PRO A 298 -13.12 8.99 -30.15
N GLU A 299 -11.92 9.14 -29.60
CA GLU A 299 -11.31 8.23 -28.65
C GLU A 299 -12.19 8.06 -27.40
N ILE A 300 -12.71 9.17 -26.85
CA ILE A 300 -13.56 9.15 -25.66
C ILE A 300 -14.92 8.53 -25.96
N LYS A 301 -15.53 8.81 -27.14
CA LYS A 301 -16.76 8.15 -27.56
C LYS A 301 -16.57 6.64 -27.67
N MET A 302 -15.45 6.18 -28.23
CA MET A 302 -15.12 4.77 -28.30
C MET A 302 -14.99 4.16 -26.92
N MET A 303 -14.27 4.80 -25.97
CA MET A 303 -14.12 4.32 -24.60
C MET A 303 -15.45 4.25 -23.85
N GLN A 304 -16.30 5.29 -24.00
CA GLN A 304 -17.63 5.30 -23.40
C GLN A 304 -18.53 4.19 -24.00
N SER A 305 -18.53 4.01 -25.31
CA SER A 305 -19.25 2.92 -25.98
C SER A 305 -18.77 1.53 -25.50
N PHE A 306 -17.46 1.38 -25.32
CA PHE A 306 -16.86 0.14 -24.81
C PHE A 306 -17.31 -0.15 -23.37
N CYS A 307 -17.20 0.82 -22.48
CA CYS A 307 -17.66 0.67 -21.09
C CYS A 307 -19.17 0.42 -21.00
N ASN A 308 -19.98 1.11 -21.83
CA ASN A 308 -21.44 0.94 -21.84
C ASN A 308 -21.88 -0.45 -22.35
N SER A 309 -21.06 -1.11 -23.16
CA SER A 309 -21.34 -2.44 -23.71
C SER A 309 -20.86 -3.60 -22.82
N HIS A 310 -20.20 -3.30 -21.70
CA HIS A 310 -19.63 -4.28 -20.77
C HIS A 310 -20.14 -4.06 -19.34
N ALA A 311 -19.90 -5.05 -18.48
CA ALA A 311 -20.30 -5.00 -17.07
C ALA A 311 -19.07 -4.94 -16.14
N PHE A 312 -18.13 -4.05 -16.45
CA PHE A 312 -16.93 -3.86 -15.65
C PHE A 312 -17.28 -3.57 -14.19
N LYS A 313 -16.59 -4.23 -13.26
CA LYS A 313 -16.71 -4.01 -11.83
C LYS A 313 -15.66 -3.04 -11.34
N LEU A 314 -14.47 -3.14 -11.91
CA LEU A 314 -13.31 -2.35 -11.54
C LEU A 314 -12.56 -1.93 -12.80
N ALA A 315 -11.91 -0.77 -12.79
CA ALA A 315 -11.02 -0.31 -13.83
C ALA A 315 -9.74 0.27 -13.25
N VAL A 316 -8.61 0.00 -13.92
CA VAL A 316 -7.30 0.61 -13.64
C VAL A 316 -6.92 1.42 -14.86
N ASN A 317 -6.84 2.74 -14.70
CA ASN A 317 -6.43 3.67 -15.74
C ASN A 317 -4.96 4.06 -15.49
N ASN A 318 -4.04 3.31 -16.11
CA ASN A 318 -2.61 3.47 -15.85
C ASN A 318 -2.05 4.75 -16.47
N HIS A 319 -1.36 5.51 -15.64
CA HIS A 319 -0.71 6.79 -15.94
C HIS A 319 0.74 6.79 -15.42
N THR A 320 1.48 7.84 -15.72
CA THR A 320 2.78 8.19 -15.15
C THR A 320 2.87 9.72 -15.01
N TYR A 321 3.52 10.30 -14.02
CA TYR A 321 4.29 9.72 -12.91
C TYR A 321 3.91 10.41 -11.59
N SER A 322 4.25 9.87 -10.43
CA SER A 322 4.33 10.54 -9.12
C SER A 322 4.29 9.54 -7.95
N ASP A 323 4.33 8.22 -8.21
CA ASP A 323 4.16 7.14 -7.22
C ASP A 323 2.88 7.33 -6.38
N LEU A 324 1.75 7.49 -7.08
CA LEU A 324 0.43 7.72 -6.48
C LEU A 324 -0.59 6.70 -6.96
N LEU A 325 -1.59 6.42 -6.13
CA LEU A 325 -2.80 5.68 -6.50
C LEU A 325 -4.03 6.54 -6.16
N ILE A 326 -4.73 7.02 -7.18
CA ILE A 326 -5.75 8.05 -7.06
C ILE A 326 -7.14 7.43 -7.16
N GLU A 327 -8.04 7.80 -6.23
CA GLU A 327 -9.46 7.47 -6.26
C GLU A 327 -10.28 8.57 -6.92
N PRO A 328 -11.46 8.27 -7.49
CA PRO A 328 -12.36 9.27 -8.04
C PRO A 328 -12.81 10.26 -6.97
N ASP A 329 -12.64 11.56 -7.21
CA ASP A 329 -13.14 12.60 -6.32
C ASP A 329 -14.12 13.58 -6.98
N SER A 330 -14.38 13.41 -8.27
CA SER A 330 -15.41 14.11 -9.02
C SER A 330 -15.51 15.60 -8.66
N ALA A 331 -14.50 16.40 -9.02
CA ALA A 331 -14.43 17.82 -8.73
C ALA A 331 -14.37 18.15 -7.22
N GLY A 332 -13.74 17.32 -6.42
CA GLY A 332 -13.57 17.48 -4.98
C GLY A 332 -14.71 16.94 -4.14
N ILE A 333 -15.61 16.16 -4.73
CA ILE A 333 -16.69 15.49 -4.02
C ILE A 333 -16.21 14.09 -3.62
N THR A 334 -15.98 13.89 -2.34
CA THR A 334 -15.60 12.56 -1.79
C THR A 334 -16.63 11.50 -2.18
N THR A 335 -16.17 10.38 -2.68
CA THR A 335 -17.05 9.27 -3.07
C THR A 335 -17.70 8.61 -1.86
N PRO A 336 -18.96 8.14 -1.95
CA PRO A 336 -19.59 7.35 -0.90
C PRO A 336 -18.81 6.06 -0.55
N ASP A 337 -18.03 5.55 -1.47
CA ASP A 337 -17.24 4.31 -1.34
C ASP A 337 -15.79 4.57 -0.87
N SER A 338 -15.49 5.76 -0.30
CA SER A 338 -14.12 6.10 0.17
C SER A 338 -13.56 5.10 1.17
N THR A 339 -14.40 4.53 2.04
CA THR A 339 -13.98 3.45 2.96
C THR A 339 -13.56 2.19 2.19
N LEU A 340 -14.25 1.85 1.09
CA LEU A 340 -13.91 0.72 0.24
C LEU A 340 -12.55 0.96 -0.44
N TYR A 341 -12.36 2.14 -1.05
CA TYR A 341 -11.09 2.54 -1.66
C TYR A 341 -9.95 2.52 -0.67
N ALA A 342 -10.12 3.08 0.53
CA ALA A 342 -9.09 3.06 1.57
C ALA A 342 -8.64 1.63 1.93
N ASN A 343 -9.58 0.68 2.06
CA ASN A 343 -9.26 -0.73 2.31
C ASN A 343 -8.51 -1.38 1.12
N PHE A 344 -8.89 -1.06 -0.11
CA PHE A 344 -8.21 -1.56 -1.30
C PHE A 344 -6.80 -1.00 -1.41
N PHE A 345 -6.66 0.32 -1.31
CA PHE A 345 -5.40 1.02 -1.51
C PHE A 345 -4.36 0.67 -0.45
N LEU A 346 -4.77 0.52 0.82
CA LEU A 346 -3.88 0.04 1.88
C LEU A 346 -3.19 -1.29 1.52
N ARG A 347 -3.90 -2.18 0.79
CA ARG A 347 -3.35 -3.46 0.36
C ARG A 347 -2.58 -3.36 -0.96
N MET A 348 -3.08 -2.58 -1.90
CA MET A 348 -2.49 -2.40 -3.22
C MET A 348 -1.13 -1.70 -3.15
N THR A 349 -1.00 -0.72 -2.24
CA THR A 349 0.20 0.11 -2.12
C THR A 349 1.15 -0.33 -1.01
N PHE A 350 0.89 -1.46 -0.36
CA PHE A 350 1.72 -1.92 0.75
C PHE A 350 3.18 -2.18 0.34
N CYS A 351 3.40 -2.71 -0.85
CA CYS A 351 4.72 -3.10 -1.33
C CYS A 351 5.40 -2.02 -2.17
N ASP A 352 4.68 -1.36 -3.05
CA ASP A 352 5.23 -0.31 -3.92
C ASP A 352 5.36 1.05 -3.22
N GLU A 353 4.74 1.17 -2.03
CA GLU A 353 4.83 2.35 -1.18
C GLU A 353 4.23 3.61 -1.82
N PHE A 354 3.30 3.47 -2.80
CA PHE A 354 2.62 4.60 -3.41
C PHE A 354 1.78 5.37 -2.38
N GLY A 355 1.76 6.70 -2.51
CA GLY A 355 0.76 7.52 -1.83
C GLY A 355 -0.62 7.28 -2.42
N TYR A 356 -1.66 7.37 -1.61
CA TYR A 356 -2.99 7.15 -2.12
C TYR A 356 -4.02 8.13 -1.53
N GLY A 357 -5.12 8.29 -2.25
CA GLY A 357 -6.25 9.14 -1.84
C GLY A 357 -6.93 9.81 -3.02
N THR A 358 -7.72 10.83 -2.73
CA THR A 358 -8.35 11.68 -3.75
C THR A 358 -7.32 12.56 -4.46
N SER A 359 -7.67 13.15 -5.60
CA SER A 359 -6.79 14.06 -6.32
C SER A 359 -6.37 15.27 -5.46
N ILE A 360 -7.25 15.77 -4.57
CA ILE A 360 -6.88 16.83 -3.61
C ILE A 360 -5.84 16.37 -2.60
N GLN A 361 -5.96 15.12 -2.11
CA GLN A 361 -5.05 14.57 -1.11
C GLN A 361 -3.68 14.20 -1.71
N THR A 362 -3.65 13.83 -2.97
CA THR A 362 -2.47 13.36 -3.70
C THR A 362 -1.81 14.47 -4.51
N VAL A 363 -2.44 14.93 -5.59
CA VAL A 363 -1.87 15.97 -6.50
C VAL A 363 -2.18 17.41 -6.07
N GLY A 364 -3.03 17.59 -5.07
CA GLY A 364 -3.28 18.91 -4.44
C GLY A 364 -4.29 19.80 -5.14
N TYR A 365 -4.99 19.33 -6.17
CA TYR A 365 -6.08 20.03 -6.83
C TYR A 365 -7.14 19.06 -7.37
N THR A 366 -8.33 19.59 -7.74
CA THR A 366 -9.42 18.78 -8.29
C THR A 366 -9.26 18.56 -9.79
N THR A 367 -9.79 17.43 -10.30
CA THR A 367 -9.96 17.17 -11.74
C THR A 367 -11.44 17.18 -12.13
N ASN A 368 -11.76 17.35 -13.40
CA ASN A 368 -13.11 17.16 -13.93
C ASN A 368 -13.10 16.72 -15.38
N GLY A 369 -14.09 15.88 -15.74
CA GLY A 369 -14.17 15.25 -17.06
C GLY A 369 -13.10 14.17 -17.29
N ASP A 370 -12.57 13.60 -16.21
CA ASP A 370 -11.59 12.52 -16.22
C ASP A 370 -12.24 11.12 -16.29
N SER A 371 -11.44 10.12 -16.61
CA SER A 371 -11.88 8.73 -16.79
C SER A 371 -12.45 8.10 -15.54
N ASP A 372 -11.77 8.28 -14.39
CA ASP A 372 -12.16 7.65 -13.13
C ASP A 372 -13.50 8.20 -12.64
N SER A 373 -13.63 9.52 -12.62
CA SER A 373 -14.85 10.20 -12.22
C SER A 373 -16.03 9.80 -13.11
N TRP A 374 -15.81 9.65 -14.42
CA TRP A 374 -16.85 9.19 -15.34
C TRP A 374 -17.21 7.73 -15.11
N MET A 375 -16.22 6.84 -15.00
CA MET A 375 -16.43 5.41 -14.79
C MET A 375 -17.19 5.15 -13.48
N TYR A 376 -16.87 5.90 -12.44
CA TYR A 376 -17.50 5.79 -11.13
C TYR A 376 -18.84 6.50 -11.06
N GLY A 377 -18.93 7.74 -11.53
CA GLY A 377 -20.05 8.67 -11.26
C GLY A 377 -21.19 8.61 -12.28
N GLU A 378 -20.90 8.33 -13.56
CA GLU A 378 -21.93 8.14 -14.57
C GLU A 378 -22.58 6.76 -14.40
N LYS A 379 -23.90 6.73 -14.15
CA LYS A 379 -24.65 5.50 -13.81
C LYS A 379 -25.94 5.34 -14.63
N SER A 380 -26.18 6.25 -15.60
CA SER A 380 -27.40 6.20 -16.41
C SER A 380 -27.25 5.28 -17.62
N SER A 381 -26.06 5.17 -18.20
CA SER A 381 -25.75 4.38 -19.39
C SER A 381 -25.08 3.04 -19.08
N LYS A 382 -24.48 2.91 -17.89
CA LYS A 382 -23.75 1.71 -17.44
C LYS A 382 -23.84 1.53 -15.93
N PRO A 383 -23.57 0.32 -15.40
CA PRO A 383 -23.31 0.15 -13.97
C PRO A 383 -22.10 0.98 -13.51
N GLN A 384 -22.07 1.32 -12.22
CA GLN A 384 -20.88 1.90 -11.59
C GLN A 384 -19.67 1.01 -11.78
N ILE A 385 -18.54 1.62 -12.13
CA ILE A 385 -17.24 0.96 -12.24
C ILE A 385 -16.34 1.59 -11.16
N LEU A 386 -15.80 0.78 -10.25
CA LEU A 386 -14.82 1.23 -9.27
C LEU A 386 -13.50 1.47 -10.00
N ALA A 387 -13.27 2.70 -10.44
CA ALA A 387 -12.08 3.09 -11.19
C ALA A 387 -11.01 3.66 -10.28
N MET A 388 -9.76 3.55 -10.69
CA MET A 388 -8.59 4.10 -10.01
C MET A 388 -7.47 4.40 -11.00
N THR A 389 -6.63 5.38 -10.67
CA THR A 389 -5.48 5.78 -11.48
C THR A 389 -4.17 5.58 -10.69
N PRO A 390 -3.36 4.57 -11.02
CA PRO A 390 -1.95 4.56 -10.64
C PRO A 390 -1.15 5.54 -11.51
N GLU A 391 -0.22 6.27 -10.86
CA GLU A 391 0.74 7.18 -11.46
C GLU A 391 2.15 6.61 -11.23
N THR A 392 2.55 5.68 -12.09
CA THR A 392 3.77 4.86 -11.92
C THR A 392 5.04 5.63 -12.16
N GLY A 393 5.98 5.56 -11.23
CA GLY A 393 7.30 6.18 -11.30
C GLY A 393 7.43 7.43 -10.44
N SER A 394 8.60 7.57 -9.84
CA SER A 394 8.91 8.70 -8.98
C SER A 394 9.07 10.01 -9.78
N PRO A 395 9.00 11.18 -9.13
CA PRO A 395 9.35 12.45 -9.77
C PRO A 395 10.76 12.49 -10.35
N ASP A 396 11.68 11.68 -9.82
CA ASP A 396 13.03 11.55 -10.38
C ASP A 396 13.01 10.74 -11.69
N ASP A 397 12.09 9.79 -11.84
CA ASP A 397 11.90 9.04 -13.09
C ASP A 397 11.26 9.91 -14.18
N GLY A 398 10.27 10.72 -13.83
CA GLY A 398 9.53 11.55 -14.77
C GLY A 398 8.81 10.72 -15.84
N PHE A 399 8.43 11.34 -16.96
CA PHE A 399 7.75 10.61 -18.06
C PHE A 399 8.66 9.63 -18.81
N TRP A 400 9.97 9.82 -18.76
CA TRP A 400 10.96 9.02 -19.47
C TRP A 400 12.07 8.58 -18.52
N PRO A 401 11.86 7.55 -17.68
CA PRO A 401 12.86 7.02 -16.78
C PRO A 401 14.12 6.55 -17.52
N VAL A 402 15.23 6.37 -16.81
CA VAL A 402 16.40 5.74 -17.39
C VAL A 402 16.08 4.30 -17.79
N LEU A 403 16.69 3.83 -18.87
CA LEU A 403 16.45 2.50 -19.46
C LEU A 403 16.41 1.36 -18.42
N ALA A 404 17.31 1.41 -17.44
CA ALA A 404 17.42 0.38 -16.41
C ALA A 404 16.27 0.41 -15.35
N ASN A 405 15.51 1.51 -15.27
CA ASN A 405 14.39 1.61 -14.34
C ASN A 405 13.06 1.15 -14.95
N ILE A 406 12.93 1.06 -16.27
CA ILE A 406 11.67 0.70 -16.96
C ILE A 406 11.14 -0.65 -16.47
N THR A 407 11.94 -1.71 -16.50
CA THR A 407 11.52 -3.04 -16.03
C THR A 407 11.23 -3.07 -14.52
N PRO A 408 12.04 -2.49 -13.63
CA PRO A 408 11.71 -2.37 -12.21
C PRO A 408 10.42 -1.60 -11.92
N LEU A 409 10.11 -0.54 -12.66
CA LEU A 409 8.85 0.20 -12.50
C LEU A 409 7.65 -0.66 -12.90
N ALA A 410 7.73 -1.36 -14.03
CA ALA A 410 6.69 -2.31 -14.45
C ALA A 410 6.49 -3.45 -13.45
N GLU A 411 7.58 -3.95 -12.80
CA GLU A 411 7.50 -4.96 -11.75
C GLU A 411 6.85 -4.40 -10.47
N ASN A 412 7.16 -3.16 -10.11
CA ASN A 412 6.71 -2.53 -8.87
C ASN A 412 5.17 -2.46 -8.76
N VAL A 413 4.47 -2.17 -9.84
CA VAL A 413 2.99 -2.05 -9.87
C VAL A 413 2.26 -3.37 -10.11
N MET A 414 2.97 -4.49 -10.16
CA MET A 414 2.35 -5.80 -10.37
C MET A 414 1.32 -6.15 -9.32
N ASP A 415 1.58 -5.83 -8.03
CA ASP A 415 0.60 -6.07 -6.97
C ASP A 415 -0.67 -5.25 -7.19
N GLN A 416 -0.60 -3.99 -7.62
CA GLN A 416 -1.77 -3.17 -7.92
C GLN A 416 -2.63 -3.82 -9.01
N ASN A 417 -2.02 -4.26 -10.11
CA ASN A 417 -2.72 -4.94 -11.20
C ASN A 417 -3.32 -6.28 -10.77
N PHE A 418 -2.60 -7.07 -9.95
CA PHE A 418 -3.14 -8.30 -9.38
C PHE A 418 -4.28 -8.05 -8.40
N TYR A 419 -4.17 -7.02 -7.54
CA TYR A 419 -5.26 -6.68 -6.63
C TYR A 419 -6.51 -6.27 -7.37
N ALA A 420 -6.42 -5.51 -8.46
CA ALA A 420 -7.58 -5.19 -9.29
C ALA A 420 -8.30 -6.45 -9.80
N ALA A 421 -7.56 -7.46 -10.24
CA ALA A 421 -8.13 -8.75 -10.63
C ALA A 421 -8.71 -9.52 -9.41
N ARG A 422 -7.98 -9.60 -8.28
CA ARG A 422 -8.43 -10.26 -7.04
C ARG A 422 -9.74 -9.65 -6.53
N LEU A 423 -9.79 -8.32 -6.44
CA LEU A 423 -10.95 -7.57 -5.95
C LEU A 423 -12.16 -7.75 -6.87
N THR A 424 -11.97 -7.92 -8.17
CA THR A 424 -13.05 -8.21 -9.12
C THR A 424 -13.64 -9.61 -8.90
N ALA A 425 -12.88 -10.55 -8.33
CA ALA A 425 -13.29 -11.93 -8.02
C ALA A 425 -13.90 -12.06 -6.60
N ALA A 426 -14.18 -13.31 -6.19
CA ALA A 426 -14.37 -13.66 -4.80
C ALA A 426 -12.99 -13.70 -4.12
N TYR A 427 -12.75 -12.81 -3.14
CA TYR A 427 -11.44 -12.66 -2.53
C TYR A 427 -11.53 -12.29 -1.05
N ALA A 428 -10.73 -12.96 -0.24
CA ALA A 428 -10.51 -12.62 1.16
C ALA A 428 -9.02 -12.72 1.49
N GLU A 429 -8.60 -11.92 2.44
CA GLU A 429 -7.26 -11.97 3.03
C GLU A 429 -7.32 -12.42 4.48
N VAL A 430 -6.21 -13.00 4.92
CA VAL A 430 -6.01 -13.39 6.32
C VAL A 430 -4.79 -12.67 6.87
N ASP A 431 -4.96 -12.00 7.99
CA ASP A 431 -3.89 -11.36 8.73
C ASP A 431 -3.63 -12.11 10.04
N ASP A 432 -2.40 -12.53 10.27
CA ASP A 432 -1.98 -13.08 11.54
C ASP A 432 -1.90 -11.96 12.60
N ILE A 433 -2.70 -12.09 13.66
CA ILE A 433 -2.75 -11.16 14.79
C ILE A 433 -2.14 -11.72 16.07
N SER A 434 -1.51 -12.90 16.00
CA SER A 434 -0.75 -13.47 17.12
C SER A 434 0.56 -12.69 17.32
N GLY A 435 1.12 -12.76 18.51
CA GLY A 435 2.44 -12.17 18.78
C GLY A 435 3.59 -12.97 18.17
N PRO A 436 4.84 -12.48 18.26
CA PRO A 436 6.01 -13.10 17.63
C PRO A 436 6.45 -14.40 18.31
N PHE A 437 5.91 -14.71 19.47
CA PHE A 437 6.26 -15.91 20.25
C PHE A 437 5.20 -17.00 20.16
N ILE A 438 5.63 -18.25 20.30
CA ILE A 438 4.75 -19.42 20.31
C ILE A 438 5.07 -20.30 21.53
N SER A 439 4.01 -20.70 22.25
CA SER A 439 4.11 -21.60 23.40
C SER A 439 3.98 -23.07 22.98
N GLN A 440 4.12 -24.01 23.93
CA GLN A 440 3.98 -25.46 23.67
C GLN A 440 2.63 -25.84 23.07
N SER A 441 1.57 -25.12 23.44
CA SER A 441 0.22 -25.26 22.88
C SER A 441 -0.53 -23.94 22.97
N GLY A 442 -1.55 -23.76 22.15
CA GLY A 442 -2.35 -22.52 22.14
C GLY A 442 -3.18 -22.37 20.89
N TYR A 443 -3.38 -21.14 20.50
CA TYR A 443 -4.17 -20.75 19.35
C TYR A 443 -3.38 -19.76 18.48
N ILE A 444 -3.34 -20.02 17.18
CA ILE A 444 -2.96 -19.00 16.18
C ILE A 444 -4.21 -18.20 15.89
N LYS A 445 -4.19 -16.93 16.28
CA LYS A 445 -5.29 -15.98 16.08
C LYS A 445 -5.07 -15.21 14.77
N TYR A 446 -6.14 -15.00 14.04
CA TYR A 446 -6.10 -14.26 12.77
C TYR A 446 -7.38 -13.46 12.57
N ASN A 447 -7.28 -12.45 11.73
CA ASN A 447 -8.43 -11.79 11.11
C ASN A 447 -8.57 -12.31 9.68
N ILE A 448 -9.79 -12.68 9.27
CA ILE A 448 -10.11 -12.84 7.85
C ILE A 448 -11.01 -11.68 7.43
N GLN A 449 -10.66 -10.99 6.34
CA GLN A 449 -11.44 -9.89 5.77
C GLN A 449 -11.84 -10.22 4.34
N ARG A 450 -13.14 -10.12 4.02
CA ARG A 450 -13.59 -10.19 2.64
C ARG A 450 -13.37 -8.85 1.94
N LEU A 451 -12.58 -8.84 0.87
CA LEU A 451 -12.27 -7.68 0.03
C LEU A 451 -12.92 -7.77 -1.36
N GLY A 452 -13.09 -8.99 -1.88
CA GLY A 452 -13.61 -9.22 -3.23
C GLY A 452 -15.05 -8.77 -3.41
N LEU A 453 -15.33 -8.15 -4.57
CA LEU A 453 -16.66 -7.66 -4.97
C LEU A 453 -17.66 -8.81 -5.24
N GLN A 454 -17.17 -10.02 -5.54
CA GLN A 454 -18.01 -11.20 -5.66
C GLN A 454 -18.14 -11.92 -4.32
N PRO A 455 -19.34 -12.42 -3.97
CA PRO A 455 -19.50 -13.29 -2.80
C PRO A 455 -18.75 -14.62 -3.03
N GLY A 456 -18.31 -15.23 -1.93
CA GLY A 456 -17.58 -16.51 -1.98
C GLY A 456 -17.62 -17.24 -0.66
N THR A 457 -17.17 -18.49 -0.69
CA THR A 457 -16.86 -19.27 0.50
C THR A 457 -15.36 -19.32 0.66
N PHE A 458 -14.88 -18.92 1.82
CA PHE A 458 -13.47 -18.86 2.16
C PHE A 458 -13.15 -19.86 3.26
N SER A 459 -11.95 -20.41 3.27
CA SER A 459 -11.51 -21.23 4.40
C SER A 459 -10.08 -20.90 4.81
N VAL A 460 -9.85 -20.88 6.12
CA VAL A 460 -8.53 -20.63 6.71
C VAL A 460 -8.01 -21.92 7.32
N SER A 461 -6.74 -22.23 7.06
CA SER A 461 -6.07 -23.40 7.62
C SER A 461 -4.61 -23.11 7.93
N ILE A 462 -4.01 -23.94 8.77
CA ILE A 462 -2.59 -23.90 9.10
C ILE A 462 -1.94 -25.17 8.59
N THR A 463 -0.83 -25.04 7.86
CA THR A 463 0.00 -26.15 7.44
C THR A 463 1.37 -26.07 8.14
N PRO A 464 1.74 -27.04 8.98
CA PRO A 464 3.07 -27.07 9.59
C PRO A 464 4.20 -27.09 8.55
N VAL A 465 5.28 -26.37 8.85
CA VAL A 465 6.56 -26.45 8.12
C VAL A 465 7.56 -27.16 9.03
N GLY A 466 8.16 -28.24 8.55
CA GLY A 466 9.05 -29.08 9.35
C GLY A 466 8.30 -29.96 10.37
N SER A 467 9.00 -30.39 11.43
CA SER A 467 8.51 -31.39 12.41
C SER A 467 8.20 -30.77 13.79
N PHE A 468 7.89 -29.48 13.85
CA PHE A 468 7.68 -28.79 15.12
C PHE A 468 6.29 -29.00 15.72
N PHE A 469 5.28 -29.34 14.91
CA PHE A 469 3.91 -29.51 15.35
C PHE A 469 3.60 -30.99 15.64
N GLN A 470 3.04 -31.26 16.81
CA GLN A 470 2.43 -32.53 17.14
C GLN A 470 1.00 -32.61 16.57
N SER A 471 0.26 -31.54 16.66
CA SER A 471 -1.09 -31.42 16.09
C SER A 471 -1.47 -30.00 15.77
N VAL A 472 -2.38 -29.84 14.79
CA VAL A 472 -3.03 -28.58 14.42
C VAL A 472 -4.53 -28.83 14.34
N GLY A 473 -5.32 -27.90 14.85
CA GLY A 473 -6.78 -27.94 14.81
C GLY A 473 -7.34 -27.89 13.39
N ALA A 474 -8.62 -28.24 13.25
CA ALA A 474 -9.31 -28.17 11.97
C ALA A 474 -9.37 -26.72 11.43
N GLY A 475 -9.28 -26.58 10.12
CA GLY A 475 -9.49 -25.31 9.45
C GLY A 475 -10.93 -24.77 9.65
N LYS A 476 -11.11 -23.49 9.39
CA LYS A 476 -12.39 -22.78 9.54
C LYS A 476 -12.94 -22.37 8.18
N THR A 477 -14.26 -22.36 8.03
CA THR A 477 -14.94 -22.01 6.77
C THR A 477 -15.93 -20.87 6.99
N TYR A 478 -15.95 -19.90 6.07
CA TYR A 478 -16.76 -18.70 6.10
C TYR A 478 -17.53 -18.57 4.77
N SER A 479 -18.84 -18.79 4.79
CA SER A 479 -19.69 -18.84 3.59
C SER A 479 -20.58 -17.64 3.36
N THR A 480 -20.71 -16.74 4.35
CA THR A 480 -21.69 -15.64 4.34
C THR A 480 -21.09 -14.28 4.70
N MET A 481 -19.80 -14.08 4.46
CA MET A 481 -19.18 -12.78 4.74
C MET A 481 -19.73 -11.70 3.81
N THR A 482 -20.10 -10.57 4.40
CA THR A 482 -20.41 -9.34 3.65
C THR A 482 -19.14 -8.63 3.22
N GLU A 483 -19.24 -7.73 2.26
CA GLU A 483 -18.10 -6.92 1.79
C GLU A 483 -17.47 -6.14 2.95
N LEU A 484 -16.15 -6.06 2.97
CA LEU A 484 -15.31 -5.50 4.04
C LEU A 484 -15.49 -6.12 5.43
N GLN A 485 -16.35 -7.12 5.60
CA GLN A 485 -16.50 -7.78 6.89
C GLN A 485 -15.18 -8.43 7.33
N THR A 486 -14.76 -8.11 8.55
CA THR A 486 -13.65 -8.76 9.22
C THR A 486 -14.18 -9.69 10.31
N ILE A 487 -13.68 -10.91 10.35
CA ILE A 487 -13.98 -11.90 11.41
C ILE A 487 -12.66 -12.28 12.08
N THR A 488 -12.61 -12.16 13.41
CA THR A 488 -11.51 -12.66 14.23
C THR A 488 -11.81 -14.09 14.64
N ASP A 489 -10.87 -15.01 14.38
CA ASP A 489 -11.00 -16.42 14.79
C ASP A 489 -9.61 -17.01 15.13
N SER A 490 -9.55 -18.29 15.38
CA SER A 490 -8.30 -18.97 15.75
C SER A 490 -8.30 -20.45 15.41
N ILE A 491 -7.10 -21.01 15.24
CA ILE A 491 -6.88 -22.45 15.07
C ILE A 491 -5.92 -22.92 16.17
N SER A 492 -6.33 -23.99 16.89
CA SER A 492 -5.51 -24.55 17.97
C SER A 492 -4.30 -25.30 17.43
N PHE A 493 -3.25 -25.37 18.23
CA PHE A 493 -2.06 -26.17 17.92
C PHE A 493 -1.43 -26.75 19.18
N THR A 494 -0.64 -27.81 18.98
CA THR A 494 0.28 -28.35 19.96
C THR A 494 1.61 -28.64 19.28
N LEU A 495 2.72 -28.18 19.87
CA LEU A 495 4.07 -28.45 19.39
C LEU A 495 4.61 -29.77 19.96
N VAL A 496 5.62 -30.33 19.33
CA VAL A 496 6.35 -31.49 19.85
C VAL A 496 7.07 -31.14 21.14
N ASN A 497 7.19 -32.07 22.06
CA ASN A 497 7.90 -31.85 23.32
C ASN A 497 9.41 -31.74 23.11
N GLY A 498 10.08 -31.00 24.00
CA GLY A 498 11.54 -30.91 24.06
C GLY A 498 12.15 -29.88 23.09
N LEU A 499 11.36 -28.97 22.53
CA LEU A 499 11.90 -27.85 21.78
C LEU A 499 12.74 -26.92 22.67
N ALA A 500 13.92 -26.54 22.19
CA ALA A 500 14.76 -25.59 22.89
C ALA A 500 14.14 -24.19 22.87
N PRO A 501 14.25 -23.39 23.95
CA PRO A 501 13.87 -21.97 23.92
C PRO A 501 14.53 -21.23 22.75
N ALA A 502 13.82 -20.29 22.16
CA ALA A 502 14.17 -19.54 20.95
C ALA A 502 14.30 -20.38 19.67
N SER A 503 13.87 -21.64 19.64
CA SER A 503 13.70 -22.37 18.39
C SER A 503 12.76 -21.62 17.45
N THR A 504 13.12 -21.57 16.18
CA THR A 504 12.26 -20.98 15.12
C THR A 504 11.23 -22.01 14.68
N VAL A 505 9.96 -21.70 14.85
CA VAL A 505 8.82 -22.50 14.43
C VAL A 505 8.16 -21.84 13.25
N GLN A 506 8.00 -22.55 12.13
CA GLN A 506 7.35 -22.03 10.94
C GLN A 506 6.09 -22.82 10.61
N PHE A 507 5.10 -22.12 10.07
CA PHE A 507 3.89 -22.67 9.51
C PHE A 507 3.36 -21.80 8.40
N LEU A 508 2.55 -22.38 7.53
CA LEU A 508 1.83 -21.66 6.48
C LEU A 508 0.43 -21.32 7.01
N LEU A 509 0.09 -20.03 6.99
CA LEU A 509 -1.28 -19.56 7.20
C LEU A 509 -1.92 -19.41 5.82
N ASN A 510 -2.93 -20.24 5.57
CA ASN A 510 -3.54 -20.37 4.27
C ASN A 510 -4.95 -19.78 4.28
N VAL A 511 -5.29 -19.00 3.26
CA VAL A 511 -6.67 -18.66 2.92
C VAL A 511 -7.01 -19.25 1.55
N ASN A 512 -8.02 -20.11 1.49
CA ASN A 512 -8.55 -20.63 0.25
C ASN A 512 -9.68 -19.73 -0.24
N ASN A 513 -9.53 -19.20 -1.44
CA ASN A 513 -10.47 -18.29 -2.12
C ASN A 513 -11.40 -19.04 -3.11
N GLY A 514 -11.74 -20.27 -2.82
CA GLY A 514 -12.68 -21.10 -3.60
C GLY A 514 -12.05 -21.84 -4.79
N GLY A 515 -10.92 -21.38 -5.33
CA GLY A 515 -10.25 -22.00 -6.48
C GLY A 515 -8.73 -22.05 -6.36
N TYR A 516 -8.17 -21.28 -5.45
CA TYR A 516 -6.74 -21.31 -5.13
C TYR A 516 -6.52 -20.95 -3.66
N THR A 517 -5.35 -21.30 -3.17
CA THR A 517 -4.95 -20.98 -1.80
C THR A 517 -3.84 -19.93 -1.82
N ARG A 518 -4.07 -18.78 -1.19
CA ARG A 518 -3.02 -17.84 -0.83
C ARG A 518 -2.39 -18.32 0.47
N THR A 519 -1.08 -18.23 0.54
CA THR A 519 -0.29 -18.76 1.63
C THR A 519 0.71 -17.73 2.11
N ASP A 520 0.70 -17.45 3.41
CA ASP A 520 1.69 -16.62 4.07
C ASP A 520 2.55 -17.50 4.99
N THR A 521 3.88 -17.37 4.88
CA THR A 521 4.81 -18.10 5.76
C THR A 521 4.98 -17.34 7.05
N ILE A 522 4.51 -17.91 8.14
CA ILE A 522 4.58 -17.30 9.46
C ILE A 522 5.72 -17.92 10.25
N THR A 523 6.57 -17.07 10.79
CA THR A 523 7.70 -17.46 11.65
C THR A 523 7.44 -17.03 13.08
N ARG A 524 7.63 -17.94 14.04
CA ARG A 524 7.48 -17.72 15.49
C ARG A 524 8.69 -18.20 16.24
N ILE A 525 8.96 -17.57 17.35
CA ILE A 525 10.02 -17.99 18.27
C ILE A 525 9.41 -18.75 19.43
N PHE A 526 9.85 -20.01 19.61
CA PHE A 526 9.34 -20.88 20.67
C PHE A 526 9.84 -20.42 22.06
N GLY A 527 8.92 -20.37 22.99
CA GLY A 527 9.18 -20.13 24.41
C GLY A 527 8.14 -19.24 25.07
N THR A 528 8.20 -19.14 26.38
CA THR A 528 7.36 -18.23 27.16
C THR A 528 8.04 -16.90 27.28
N PRO A 529 7.50 -15.82 26.70
CA PRO A 529 8.14 -14.51 26.78
C PRO A 529 8.09 -13.93 28.21
N VAL A 530 9.15 -13.23 28.56
CA VAL A 530 9.24 -12.39 29.76
C VAL A 530 9.16 -10.93 29.33
N ILE A 531 8.39 -10.13 30.06
CA ILE A 531 8.28 -8.69 29.80
C ILE A 531 9.57 -8.01 30.28
N ALA A 532 10.30 -7.39 29.35
CA ALA A 532 11.47 -6.55 29.66
C ALA A 532 11.08 -5.08 29.87
N PHE A 533 10.02 -4.61 29.21
CA PHE A 533 9.45 -3.29 29.34
C PHE A 533 7.99 -3.30 28.92
N THR A 534 7.13 -2.53 29.57
CA THR A 534 5.75 -2.29 29.15
C THR A 534 5.28 -0.92 29.63
N ASP A 535 4.46 -0.25 28.81
CA ASP A 535 3.77 0.98 29.12
C ASP A 535 2.41 1.01 28.38
N ASN A 536 1.36 1.36 29.10
CA ASN A 536 0.02 1.58 28.52
C ASN A 536 -0.16 3.01 28.01
N CYS A 537 0.89 3.80 27.93
CA CYS A 537 0.95 5.14 27.36
C CYS A 537 -0.07 6.16 27.92
N ASN A 538 -0.61 5.92 29.13
CA ASN A 538 -1.54 6.83 29.79
C ASN A 538 -0.82 8.00 30.52
N SER A 539 0.50 7.97 30.55
CA SER A 539 1.35 9.04 31.10
C SER A 539 2.72 9.02 30.45
N THR A 540 3.45 10.12 30.52
CA THR A 540 4.85 10.20 30.05
C THR A 540 5.87 9.83 31.12
N ALA A 541 5.47 9.23 32.25
CA ALA A 541 6.37 8.97 33.41
C ALA A 541 7.55 8.05 33.07
N GLN A 542 7.40 7.14 32.09
CA GLN A 542 8.46 6.25 31.62
C GLN A 542 9.28 6.83 30.46
N TRP A 543 8.99 8.08 30.06
CA TRP A 543 9.56 8.75 28.91
C TRP A 543 10.18 10.10 29.29
N THR A 544 11.21 10.49 28.58
CA THR A 544 11.82 11.82 28.67
C THR A 544 11.93 12.45 27.29
N GLY A 545 11.46 13.67 27.15
CA GLY A 545 11.40 14.39 25.89
C GLY A 545 10.25 15.39 25.83
N SER A 546 9.87 15.76 24.63
CA SER A 546 8.85 16.79 24.36
C SER A 546 7.46 16.24 23.99
N TRP A 547 7.33 14.92 23.79
CA TRP A 547 6.06 14.30 23.43
C TRP A 547 5.10 14.30 24.63
N GLY A 548 3.80 14.28 24.36
CA GLY A 548 2.76 14.40 25.38
C GLY A 548 1.66 13.36 25.24
N ILE A 549 0.58 13.53 25.99
CA ILE A 549 -0.57 12.61 26.00
C ILE A 549 -1.71 13.17 25.16
N SER A 550 -2.24 12.33 24.28
CA SER A 550 -3.55 12.51 23.65
C SER A 550 -4.60 11.72 24.43
N THR A 551 -5.72 12.37 24.73
CA THR A 551 -6.91 11.73 25.31
C THR A 551 -8.03 11.54 24.29
N VAL A 552 -7.76 11.81 23.02
CA VAL A 552 -8.73 11.71 21.91
C VAL A 552 -8.48 10.45 21.07
N ASN A 553 -7.22 10.20 20.75
CA ASN A 553 -6.78 9.08 19.90
C ASN A 553 -6.02 8.07 20.75
N PHE A 554 -6.60 6.91 21.07
CA PHE A 554 -5.94 5.83 21.82
C PHE A 554 -6.57 4.47 21.47
N VAL A 555 -5.86 3.39 21.74
CA VAL A 555 -6.33 1.99 21.65
C VAL A 555 -6.85 1.55 23.01
N SER A 556 -6.04 1.70 24.04
CA SER A 556 -6.45 1.43 25.42
C SER A 556 -6.72 2.74 26.17
N PRO A 557 -7.83 2.85 26.97
CA PRO A 557 -8.07 4.05 27.74
C PRO A 557 -7.03 4.22 28.86
N THR A 558 -6.64 5.45 29.15
CA THR A 558 -7.28 6.76 28.94
C THR A 558 -6.54 7.66 27.95
N GLY A 559 -5.48 7.21 27.27
CA GLY A 559 -4.73 8.04 26.35
C GLY A 559 -3.61 7.28 25.62
N SER A 560 -2.93 7.96 24.74
CA SER A 560 -1.74 7.50 24.00
C SER A 560 -0.65 8.57 24.02
N ILE A 561 0.58 8.23 23.66
CA ILE A 561 1.68 9.20 23.53
C ILE A 561 1.78 9.68 22.08
N THR A 562 1.95 11.00 21.89
CA THR A 562 2.09 11.64 20.59
C THR A 562 3.10 12.79 20.63
N ASP A 563 3.69 13.11 19.47
CA ASP A 563 4.57 14.27 19.28
C ASP A 563 3.80 15.61 19.32
N SER A 564 2.52 15.58 19.03
CA SER A 564 1.64 16.73 18.79
C SER A 564 0.34 16.71 19.60
N PRO A 565 0.40 16.70 20.96
CA PRO A 565 -0.78 16.54 21.82
C PRO A 565 -1.78 17.70 21.74
N ASN A 566 -1.41 18.83 21.16
CA ASN A 566 -2.24 20.05 21.10
C ASN A 566 -2.60 20.46 19.66
N GLY A 567 -2.50 19.57 18.69
CA GLY A 567 -2.78 19.84 17.28
C GLY A 567 -1.66 19.31 16.37
N PHE A 568 -1.30 20.03 15.32
CA PHE A 568 -0.26 19.58 14.40
C PHE A 568 1.15 19.79 14.97
N TYR A 569 2.11 18.95 14.55
CA TYR A 569 3.51 19.16 14.88
C TYR A 569 4.04 20.49 14.31
N ALA A 570 5.11 21.03 14.88
CA ALA A 570 5.67 22.30 14.43
C ALA A 570 6.55 22.12 13.19
N THR A 571 6.70 23.20 12.39
CA THR A 571 7.68 23.26 11.30
C THR A 571 9.11 23.26 11.84
N ASN A 572 10.06 22.70 11.07
CA ASN A 572 11.47 22.56 11.44
C ASN A 572 11.64 21.89 12.82
N ALA A 573 10.75 20.96 13.16
CA ALA A 573 10.79 20.24 14.41
C ALA A 573 11.84 19.11 14.36
N ASN A 574 12.45 18.86 15.49
CA ASN A 574 13.19 17.64 15.79
C ASN A 574 12.85 17.25 17.22
N THR A 575 11.67 16.66 17.37
CA THR A 575 11.09 16.31 18.66
C THR A 575 11.24 14.83 18.94
N LYS A 576 11.47 14.48 20.18
CA LYS A 576 11.73 13.10 20.55
C LYS A 576 11.21 12.78 21.94
N THR A 577 10.89 11.51 22.11
CA THR A 577 10.65 10.90 23.43
C THR A 577 11.50 9.63 23.55
N THR A 578 12.13 9.43 24.71
CA THR A 578 13.10 8.37 24.95
C THR A 578 12.78 7.69 26.28
N THR A 579 12.91 6.37 26.39
CA THR A 579 12.69 5.64 27.63
C THR A 579 13.61 6.17 28.76
N VAL A 580 13.06 6.44 29.94
CA VAL A 580 13.82 6.90 31.12
C VAL A 580 14.79 5.82 31.58
N SER A 581 14.30 4.58 31.71
CA SER A 581 15.09 3.43 32.13
C SER A 581 15.68 2.67 30.97
N ASN A 582 16.79 1.98 31.22
CA ASN A 582 17.29 1.00 30.24
C ASN A 582 16.40 -0.24 30.24
N ILE A 583 16.19 -0.79 29.06
CA ILE A 583 15.49 -2.06 28.82
C ILE A 583 16.54 -3.16 28.81
N ASN A 584 16.42 -4.12 29.73
CA ASN A 584 17.42 -5.16 29.91
C ASN A 584 17.18 -6.34 28.96
N LEU A 585 18.09 -6.52 27.99
CA LEU A 585 18.16 -7.66 27.09
C LEU A 585 19.43 -8.50 27.27
N THR A 586 20.15 -8.34 28.41
CA THR A 586 21.46 -8.99 28.64
C THR A 586 21.37 -10.51 28.72
N ASP A 587 20.24 -11.07 29.14
CA ASP A 587 19.94 -12.49 29.23
C ASP A 587 19.00 -12.98 28.12
N ALA A 588 18.66 -12.10 27.18
CA ALA A 588 17.76 -12.41 26.08
C ALA A 588 18.45 -13.24 25.00
N ILE A 589 17.74 -14.28 24.53
CA ILE A 589 18.10 -15.08 23.35
C ILE A 589 17.16 -14.83 22.16
N ALA A 590 16.06 -14.14 22.39
CA ALA A 590 15.19 -13.52 21.40
C ALA A 590 14.47 -12.34 22.04
N ALA A 591 14.21 -11.27 21.30
CA ALA A 591 13.49 -10.12 21.80
C ALA A 591 12.73 -9.41 20.67
N TYR A 592 11.55 -8.88 21.01
CA TYR A 592 10.71 -8.11 20.10
C TYR A 592 10.09 -6.90 20.82
N LEU A 593 10.02 -5.79 20.09
CA LEU A 593 9.22 -4.62 20.43
C LEU A 593 7.87 -4.72 19.73
N GLN A 594 6.79 -4.46 20.45
CA GLN A 594 5.44 -4.33 19.91
C GLN A 594 4.77 -3.07 20.45
N PHE A 595 4.00 -2.39 19.64
CA PHE A 595 3.16 -1.26 20.01
C PHE A 595 2.04 -1.06 18.99
N ASN A 596 0.97 -0.38 19.37
CA ASN A 596 -0.02 0.11 18.43
C ASN A 596 0.41 1.50 17.95
N ALA A 597 0.25 1.79 16.67
CA ALA A 597 0.57 3.09 16.09
C ALA A 597 -0.48 3.53 15.07
N ARG A 598 -0.62 4.85 14.93
CA ARG A 598 -1.24 5.55 13.80
C ARG A 598 -0.47 6.82 13.52
N TRP A 599 -0.51 7.32 12.29
CA TRP A 599 0.23 8.55 11.96
C TRP A 599 -0.38 9.29 10.78
N GLU A 600 -0.12 10.59 10.76
CA GLU A 600 -0.33 11.50 9.66
C GLU A 600 0.88 12.44 9.60
N VAL A 601 1.79 12.21 8.64
CA VAL A 601 3.09 12.88 8.52
C VAL A 601 3.33 13.25 7.06
N GLU A 602 3.90 14.42 6.75
CA GLU A 602 4.11 14.87 5.37
C GLU A 602 4.97 13.87 4.60
N ARG A 603 4.34 13.26 3.59
CA ARG A 603 5.00 12.23 2.81
C ARG A 603 6.21 12.77 2.04
N GLY A 604 7.34 12.03 2.13
CA GLY A 604 8.56 12.31 1.39
C GLY A 604 9.38 13.52 1.89
N TYR A 605 8.94 14.16 3.00
CA TYR A 605 9.62 15.31 3.61
C TYR A 605 9.79 15.14 5.12
N ASP A 606 8.70 15.05 5.85
CA ASP A 606 8.73 14.83 7.28
C ASP A 606 8.74 13.33 7.58
N TYR A 607 9.19 12.93 8.76
CA TYR A 607 9.25 11.52 9.10
C TYR A 607 9.32 11.26 10.60
N VAL A 608 8.95 10.04 10.99
CA VAL A 608 9.16 9.53 12.33
C VAL A 608 10.01 8.26 12.26
N GLU A 609 11.00 8.19 13.13
CA GLU A 609 11.82 7.00 13.32
C GLU A 609 11.61 6.41 14.70
N ILE A 610 11.54 5.08 14.74
CA ILE A 610 11.66 4.33 15.99
C ILE A 610 13.10 3.85 16.07
N GLN A 611 13.79 4.22 17.14
CA GLN A 611 15.23 4.03 17.22
C GLN A 611 15.61 3.28 18.51
N ALA A 612 16.73 2.56 18.46
CA ALA A 612 17.33 1.94 19.65
C ALA A 612 18.78 2.42 19.86
N SER A 613 19.23 2.41 21.11
CA SER A 613 20.58 2.77 21.50
C SER A 613 21.09 1.91 22.65
N THR A 614 22.35 1.49 22.57
CA THR A 614 23.06 0.74 23.63
C THR A 614 23.87 1.65 24.58
N ASN A 615 24.12 2.90 24.17
CA ASN A 615 24.93 3.87 24.94
C ASN A 615 24.12 5.12 25.39
N GLY A 616 22.85 5.25 24.97
CA GLY A 616 21.97 6.37 25.28
C GLY A 616 22.28 7.67 24.53
N THR A 617 23.25 7.67 23.62
CA THR A 617 23.69 8.85 22.84
C THR A 617 23.53 8.67 21.34
N THR A 618 23.99 7.54 20.81
CA THR A 618 23.86 7.18 19.40
C THR A 618 22.66 6.27 19.25
N PHE A 619 21.71 6.65 18.42
CA PHE A 619 20.48 5.92 18.14
C PHE A 619 20.44 5.47 16.69
N THR A 620 19.99 4.24 16.47
CA THR A 620 19.88 3.62 15.14
C THR A 620 18.42 3.33 14.85
N PRO A 621 17.89 3.75 13.69
CA PRO A 621 16.54 3.41 13.25
C PRO A 621 16.29 1.91 13.21
N LEU A 622 15.07 1.50 13.52
CA LEU A 622 14.62 0.12 13.59
C LEU A 622 13.69 -0.21 12.43
N CYS A 623 13.89 -1.37 11.85
CA CYS A 623 13.11 -1.91 10.75
C CYS A 623 11.81 -2.55 11.27
N GLY A 624 10.66 -1.96 10.97
CA GLY A 624 9.33 -2.42 11.34
C GLY A 624 8.51 -2.91 10.14
N LYS A 625 7.39 -3.55 10.41
CA LYS A 625 6.48 -4.03 9.34
C LYS A 625 5.93 -2.89 8.47
N TYR A 626 5.70 -1.73 9.06
CA TYR A 626 5.09 -0.58 8.39
C TYR A 626 6.08 0.51 8.04
N THR A 627 7.39 0.33 8.32
CA THR A 627 8.42 1.27 7.87
C THR A 627 8.63 1.15 6.37
N HIS A 628 9.02 2.24 5.75
CA HIS A 628 9.56 2.27 4.39
C HIS A 628 10.93 2.97 4.37
N THR A 629 11.56 3.00 3.21
CA THR A 629 12.89 3.57 3.05
C THR A 629 12.81 5.07 2.83
N GLY A 630 13.50 5.84 3.64
CA GLY A 630 13.60 7.30 3.50
C GLY A 630 14.29 7.73 2.20
N ASN A 631 13.82 8.82 1.62
CA ASN A 631 14.36 9.43 0.41
C ASN A 631 15.41 10.53 0.73
N SER A 632 15.88 11.24 -0.31
CA SER A 632 16.92 12.29 -0.19
C SER A 632 16.48 13.55 0.60
N ASN A 633 15.19 13.76 0.85
CA ASN A 633 14.68 14.87 1.66
C ASN A 633 14.52 14.46 3.15
N GLN A 634 14.63 13.17 3.45
CA GLN A 634 14.44 12.56 4.76
C GLN A 634 15.77 11.96 5.27
N ASP A 635 15.73 11.05 6.25
CA ASP A 635 16.91 10.26 6.58
C ASP A 635 17.10 9.17 5.52
N ASN A 636 17.93 9.51 4.54
CA ASN A 636 18.09 8.76 3.30
C ASN A 636 18.49 7.31 3.55
N LEU A 637 17.76 6.38 2.94
CA LEU A 637 17.96 4.93 3.05
C LEU A 637 17.74 4.34 4.45
N GLN A 638 17.19 5.10 5.40
CA GLN A 638 16.82 4.59 6.73
C GLN A 638 15.34 4.19 6.79
N PRO A 639 14.99 3.21 7.65
CA PRO A 639 13.60 2.85 7.87
C PRO A 639 12.89 3.95 8.68
N LEU A 640 11.76 4.42 8.19
CA LEU A 640 10.98 5.49 8.78
C LEU A 640 9.48 5.35 8.49
N TYR A 641 8.67 6.20 9.10
CA TYR A 641 7.22 6.32 8.91
C TYR A 641 6.91 7.71 8.39
N ASP A 642 6.17 7.80 7.29
CA ASP A 642 5.55 9.02 6.78
C ASP A 642 4.21 8.70 6.10
N GLY A 643 3.59 9.69 5.45
CA GLY A 643 2.28 9.55 4.83
C GLY A 643 1.15 9.42 5.85
N ILE A 644 0.07 8.75 5.47
CA ILE A 644 -1.16 8.65 6.26
C ILE A 644 -1.46 7.18 6.59
N GLN A 645 -1.58 6.89 7.88
CA GLN A 645 -2.09 5.64 8.44
C GLN A 645 -3.11 5.99 9.54
N ASP A 646 -4.35 6.24 9.15
CA ASP A 646 -5.40 6.66 10.07
C ASP A 646 -5.89 5.54 11.01
N ALA A 647 -5.91 4.32 10.50
CA ALA A 647 -6.29 3.18 11.32
C ALA A 647 -5.12 2.75 12.22
N TRP A 648 -5.44 2.42 13.49
CA TRP A 648 -4.45 1.84 14.38
C TRP A 648 -3.95 0.50 13.84
N VAL A 649 -2.64 0.37 13.74
CA VAL A 649 -1.94 -0.86 13.35
C VAL A 649 -1.03 -1.33 14.46
N LYS A 650 -0.85 -2.65 14.56
CA LYS A 650 0.10 -3.23 15.50
C LYS A 650 1.45 -3.43 14.84
N GLU A 651 2.41 -2.62 15.28
CA GLU A 651 3.80 -2.75 14.85
C GLU A 651 4.53 -3.85 15.64
N THR A 652 5.42 -4.56 14.97
CA THR A 652 6.27 -5.59 15.57
C THR A 652 7.68 -5.51 15.00
N ILE A 653 8.65 -5.22 15.84
CA ILE A 653 10.04 -4.99 15.48
C ILE A 653 10.93 -6.04 16.14
N ASN A 654 11.78 -6.68 15.35
CA ASN A 654 12.77 -7.65 15.84
C ASN A 654 13.96 -6.92 16.47
N LEU A 655 14.29 -7.25 17.71
CA LEU A 655 15.40 -6.68 18.45
C LEU A 655 16.63 -7.62 18.54
N SER A 656 16.75 -8.58 17.63
CA SER A 656 17.86 -9.57 17.66
C SER A 656 19.26 -8.93 17.59
N ALA A 657 19.40 -7.77 16.96
CA ALA A 657 20.65 -7.02 16.91
C ALA A 657 21.12 -6.50 18.28
N TYR A 658 20.24 -6.49 19.29
CA TYR A 658 20.48 -5.92 20.62
C TYR A 658 20.53 -6.97 21.74
N LEU A 659 20.53 -8.25 21.41
CA LEU A 659 20.62 -9.34 22.39
C LEU A 659 21.94 -9.24 23.16
N GLY A 660 21.89 -9.54 24.46
CA GLY A 660 23.05 -9.44 25.35
C GLY A 660 23.36 -8.01 25.84
N GLN A 661 22.52 -7.03 25.55
CA GLN A 661 22.75 -5.61 25.84
C GLN A 661 21.61 -4.98 26.64
N ASN A 662 21.88 -3.81 27.21
CA ASN A 662 20.84 -2.91 27.71
C ASN A 662 20.59 -1.86 26.63
N ILE A 663 19.32 -1.54 26.35
CA ILE A 663 18.96 -0.56 25.32
C ILE A 663 18.04 0.53 25.87
N LYS A 664 18.03 1.66 25.18
CA LYS A 664 16.98 2.68 25.23
C LYS A 664 16.23 2.70 23.92
N LEU A 665 14.93 2.92 23.97
CA LEU A 665 14.09 3.19 22.80
C LEU A 665 13.80 4.68 22.70
N ARG A 666 13.71 5.16 21.46
CA ARG A 666 13.36 6.55 21.12
C ARG A 666 12.37 6.56 19.98
N PHE A 667 11.38 7.43 20.07
CA PHE A 667 10.57 7.90 18.97
C PHE A 667 11.05 9.31 18.62
N ASN A 668 11.32 9.57 17.35
CA ASN A 668 11.93 10.80 16.86
C ASN A 668 11.16 11.31 15.64
N LEU A 669 10.46 12.46 15.77
CA LEU A 669 9.84 13.15 14.66
C LEU A 669 10.78 14.25 14.16
N VAL A 670 10.98 14.30 12.86
CA VAL A 670 11.73 15.35 12.15
C VAL A 670 10.81 15.95 11.09
N SER A 671 10.68 17.28 11.08
CA SER A 671 9.91 18.00 10.08
C SER A 671 10.73 19.13 9.45
N ASP A 672 10.36 19.47 8.22
CA ASP A 672 10.94 20.61 7.52
C ASP A 672 10.14 21.93 7.76
N ALA A 673 10.32 22.92 6.91
CA ALA A 673 9.62 24.22 7.01
C ALA A 673 8.22 24.21 6.36
N GLY A 674 7.79 23.09 5.80
CA GLY A 674 6.61 22.96 4.95
C GLY A 674 5.31 22.74 5.72
N THR A 675 4.55 21.76 5.27
CA THR A 675 3.21 21.45 5.79
C THR A 675 3.29 20.59 7.04
N ASN A 676 2.42 20.84 8.00
CA ASN A 676 2.35 20.12 9.27
C ASN A 676 1.08 19.30 9.33
N TYR A 677 1.15 18.11 9.94
CA TYR A 677 0.04 17.20 10.13
C TYR A 677 -0.10 16.79 11.61
N ASP A 678 -0.99 15.83 11.89
CA ASP A 678 -1.33 15.39 13.24
C ASP A 678 -0.21 14.57 13.94
N GLY A 679 0.80 14.13 13.19
CA GLY A 679 1.96 13.42 13.72
C GLY A 679 1.73 11.94 13.99
N LEU A 680 2.56 11.35 14.87
CA LEU A 680 2.48 9.93 15.21
C LEU A 680 1.95 9.74 16.64
N TYR A 681 1.09 8.74 16.78
CA TYR A 681 0.56 8.24 18.04
C TYR A 681 1.03 6.82 18.29
N PHE A 682 1.45 6.50 19.50
CA PHE A 682 1.68 5.12 19.90
C PHE A 682 1.04 4.80 21.24
N ASP A 683 0.63 3.51 21.39
CA ASP A 683 -0.08 3.01 22.57
C ASP A 683 0.28 1.55 22.84
N ASP A 684 0.08 1.08 24.08
CA ASP A 684 0.28 -0.32 24.53
C ASP A 684 1.65 -0.89 24.13
N ILE A 685 2.72 -0.15 24.40
CA ILE A 685 4.08 -0.58 24.03
C ILE A 685 4.60 -1.65 24.96
N SER A 686 5.24 -2.68 24.41
CA SER A 686 5.90 -3.73 25.16
C SER A 686 7.18 -4.22 24.48
N VAL A 687 8.21 -4.49 25.27
CA VAL A 687 9.38 -5.27 24.85
C VAL A 687 9.32 -6.60 25.59
N GLN A 688 9.25 -7.67 24.81
CA GLN A 688 9.19 -9.04 25.30
C GLN A 688 10.44 -9.79 24.85
N LYS A 689 10.94 -10.68 25.71
CA LYS A 689 12.14 -11.48 25.44
C LYS A 689 11.97 -12.93 25.86
N ILE A 690 12.68 -13.84 25.19
CA ILE A 690 12.94 -15.20 25.65
C ILE A 690 14.31 -15.21 26.32
N THR A 691 14.43 -15.89 27.46
CA THR A 691 15.70 -16.08 28.16
C THR A 691 16.15 -17.55 28.06
N ALA A 692 17.47 -17.78 28.13
CA ALA A 692 18.03 -19.13 28.05
C ALA A 692 17.54 -20.08 29.19
N THR A 693 17.09 -19.49 30.28
CA THR A 693 16.63 -20.22 31.49
C THR A 693 15.11 -20.16 31.67
N SER A 694 14.33 -20.10 30.59
CA SER A 694 12.88 -20.11 30.71
C SER A 694 12.33 -21.53 31.05
N ASN A 695 12.72 -22.07 32.21
CA ASN A 695 11.92 -23.07 32.91
C ASN A 695 10.74 -22.36 33.60
N GLY A 696 10.03 -21.54 32.83
CA GLY A 696 8.88 -20.79 33.33
C GLY A 696 7.71 -21.72 33.57
N ILE A 697 7.24 -21.77 34.81
CA ILE A 697 5.91 -22.26 35.13
C ILE A 697 4.92 -21.32 34.42
N ASN A 698 4.19 -21.83 33.41
CA ASN A 698 3.19 -21.05 32.70
C ASN A 698 2.07 -20.64 33.66
N GLN A 699 1.95 -19.35 33.94
CA GLN A 699 0.71 -18.80 34.45
C GLN A 699 -0.29 -18.67 33.28
N ILE A 700 -1.16 -19.65 33.14
CA ILE A 700 -2.31 -19.50 32.25
C ILE A 700 -3.36 -18.70 33.03
N THR A 701 -3.39 -17.39 32.82
CA THR A 701 -4.47 -16.53 33.33
C THR A 701 -5.60 -16.54 32.28
N ASN A 702 -6.63 -17.35 32.51
CA ASN A 702 -7.92 -17.10 31.86
C ASN A 702 -8.46 -15.77 32.37
N GLN A 703 -8.92 -14.90 31.46
CA GLN A 703 -9.46 -13.57 31.79
C GLN A 703 -10.72 -13.60 32.68
N SER A 704 -11.29 -14.78 32.92
CA SER A 704 -12.50 -14.95 33.75
C SER A 704 -12.23 -15.13 35.24
N THR A 705 -10.97 -15.44 35.65
CA THR A 705 -10.65 -15.70 37.07
C THR A 705 -9.31 -15.08 37.44
N GLN A 706 -9.32 -14.10 38.34
CA GLN A 706 -8.09 -13.51 38.93
C GLN A 706 -7.77 -14.22 40.24
N ILE A 707 -6.55 -14.72 40.38
CA ILE A 707 -6.04 -15.38 41.61
C ILE A 707 -4.86 -14.57 42.13
N SER A 708 -4.84 -14.34 43.43
CA SER A 708 -3.69 -13.73 44.11
C SER A 708 -3.43 -14.42 45.45
N LEU A 709 -2.14 -14.57 45.79
CA LEU A 709 -1.68 -15.19 47.04
C LEU A 709 -0.87 -14.17 47.84
N TYR A 710 -1.25 -13.93 49.09
CA TYR A 710 -0.57 -12.96 49.95
C TYR A 710 -0.74 -13.27 51.43
N PRO A 711 0.27 -12.92 52.27
CA PRO A 711 1.58 -12.42 51.90
C PRO A 711 2.47 -13.51 51.30
N ASN A 712 3.42 -13.10 50.45
CA ASN A 712 4.49 -13.98 49.98
C ASN A 712 5.79 -13.16 49.88
N PRO A 713 6.81 -13.40 50.68
CA PRO A 713 6.93 -14.49 51.68
C PRO A 713 5.91 -14.42 52.82
N ASN A 714 5.68 -15.59 53.45
CA ASN A 714 4.76 -15.73 54.60
C ASN A 714 5.40 -16.54 55.75
N ASN A 715 4.76 -16.53 56.90
CA ASN A 715 5.20 -17.30 58.09
C ASN A 715 4.55 -18.70 58.19
N GLY A 716 4.03 -19.23 57.09
CA GLY A 716 3.24 -20.45 57.02
C GLY A 716 1.74 -20.22 56.95
N ASN A 717 1.28 -18.96 57.10
CA ASN A 717 -0.13 -18.56 56.86
C ASN A 717 -0.19 -17.56 55.73
N PHE A 718 -1.11 -17.80 54.77
CA PHE A 718 -1.36 -16.90 53.65
C PHE A 718 -2.79 -17.07 53.12
N MET A 719 -3.25 -16.08 52.39
CA MET A 719 -4.57 -16.07 51.74
C MET A 719 -4.46 -16.36 50.25
N VAL A 720 -5.37 -17.16 49.75
CA VAL A 720 -5.67 -17.29 48.32
C VAL A 720 -6.94 -16.51 48.04
N SER A 721 -6.84 -15.49 47.21
CA SER A 721 -7.97 -14.67 46.78
C SER A 721 -8.39 -15.10 45.41
N PHE A 722 -9.66 -15.40 45.22
CA PHE A 722 -10.32 -15.68 43.92
C PHE A 722 -11.21 -14.51 43.56
N ASN A 723 -11.22 -14.14 42.30
CA ASN A 723 -12.21 -13.25 41.74
C ASN A 723 -12.68 -13.87 40.43
N SER A 724 -13.77 -14.67 40.49
CA SER A 724 -14.29 -15.45 39.35
C SER A 724 -15.67 -14.96 38.96
N THR A 725 -15.95 -14.84 37.66
CA THR A 725 -17.28 -14.53 37.14
C THR A 725 -18.24 -15.70 37.17
N ASN A 726 -17.73 -16.93 37.27
CA ASN A 726 -18.50 -18.18 37.27
C ASN A 726 -18.39 -18.92 38.59
N SER A 727 -19.43 -19.64 38.97
CA SER A 727 -19.38 -20.58 40.11
C SER A 727 -18.64 -21.84 39.72
N GLU A 728 -17.51 -22.11 40.40
CA GLU A 728 -16.66 -23.27 40.05
C GLU A 728 -15.96 -23.82 41.30
N ASN A 729 -15.73 -25.15 41.29
CA ASN A 729 -14.92 -25.80 42.28
C ASN A 729 -13.46 -25.83 41.87
N TYR A 730 -12.60 -25.29 42.74
CA TYR A 730 -11.16 -25.29 42.56
C TYR A 730 -10.51 -26.28 43.52
N LYS A 731 -9.63 -27.13 43.01
CA LYS A 731 -8.73 -27.93 43.82
C LYS A 731 -7.44 -27.15 44.06
N ILE A 732 -7.11 -26.97 45.33
CA ILE A 732 -5.87 -26.34 45.78
C ILE A 732 -4.95 -27.46 46.29
N ALA A 733 -3.76 -27.63 45.70
CA ALA A 733 -2.74 -28.57 46.19
C ALA A 733 -1.43 -27.80 46.38
N ILE A 734 -0.70 -28.08 47.46
CA ILE A 734 0.60 -27.42 47.74
C ILE A 734 1.67 -28.52 47.83
N THR A 735 2.71 -28.36 47.00
CA THR A 735 3.83 -29.29 46.96
C THR A 735 5.14 -28.62 47.44
N ASN A 736 6.03 -29.41 48.01
CA ASN A 736 7.41 -29.02 48.27
C ASN A 736 8.24 -29.08 46.96
N VAL A 737 9.51 -28.70 46.98
CA VAL A 737 10.43 -28.68 45.86
C VAL A 737 10.71 -30.11 45.28
N LEU A 738 10.39 -31.16 45.98
CA LEU A 738 10.50 -32.55 45.55
C LEU A 738 9.21 -33.08 44.88
N GLY A 739 8.15 -32.23 44.82
CA GLY A 739 6.84 -32.57 44.26
C GLY A 739 5.92 -33.30 45.22
N GLN A 740 6.31 -33.47 46.52
CA GLN A 740 5.49 -34.10 47.52
C GLN A 740 4.37 -33.16 47.96
N GLU A 741 3.11 -33.61 47.89
CA GLU A 741 1.94 -32.86 48.37
C GLU A 741 1.94 -32.75 49.89
N ILE A 742 1.87 -31.52 50.40
CA ILE A 742 1.87 -31.20 51.84
C ILE A 742 0.54 -30.58 52.30
N TYR A 743 -0.30 -30.18 51.36
CA TYR A 743 -1.63 -29.64 51.64
C TYR A 743 -2.54 -29.84 50.43
N SER A 744 -3.80 -30.15 50.66
CA SER A 744 -4.83 -30.24 49.64
C SER A 744 -6.17 -29.76 50.20
N ALA A 745 -6.92 -28.99 49.42
CA ALA A 745 -8.25 -28.54 49.75
C ALA A 745 -9.08 -28.32 48.45
N GLU A 746 -10.40 -28.38 48.60
CA GLU A 746 -11.34 -27.97 47.56
C GLU A 746 -12.05 -26.68 47.98
N GLN A 747 -12.17 -25.73 47.09
CA GLN A 747 -12.80 -24.45 47.28
C GLN A 747 -13.82 -24.17 46.18
N ASN A 748 -15.08 -23.98 46.58
CA ASN A 748 -16.09 -23.44 45.67
C ASN A 748 -16.01 -21.91 45.69
N SER A 749 -15.89 -21.28 44.56
CA SER A 749 -15.81 -19.83 44.44
C SER A 749 -16.81 -19.30 43.44
N THR A 750 -17.53 -18.23 43.85
CA THR A 750 -18.42 -17.43 43.02
C THR A 750 -18.20 -15.97 43.39
N GLY A 751 -17.80 -15.15 42.45
CA GLY A 751 -17.41 -13.77 42.70
C GLY A 751 -16.07 -13.67 43.44
N LYS A 752 -15.93 -12.70 44.35
CA LYS A 752 -14.73 -12.51 45.15
C LYS A 752 -14.80 -13.38 46.40
N SER A 753 -13.89 -14.34 46.54
CA SER A 753 -13.78 -15.18 47.73
C SER A 753 -12.33 -15.27 48.21
N LEU A 754 -12.15 -15.62 49.49
CA LEU A 754 -10.86 -15.73 50.17
C LEU A 754 -10.76 -17.08 50.87
N GLN A 755 -9.66 -17.79 50.65
CA GLN A 755 -9.33 -19.03 51.35
C GLN A 755 -8.06 -18.84 52.14
N GLU A 756 -8.14 -19.04 53.46
CA GLU A 756 -6.95 -19.06 54.32
C GLU A 756 -6.27 -20.43 54.23
N ILE A 757 -4.96 -20.41 54.02
CA ILE A 757 -4.11 -21.61 54.01
C ILE A 757 -3.16 -21.54 55.19
N ASN A 758 -3.13 -22.61 55.95
CA ASN A 758 -2.22 -22.78 57.12
C ASN A 758 -1.25 -23.92 56.87
N LEU A 759 0.03 -23.60 56.73
CA LEU A 759 1.15 -24.51 56.61
C LEU A 759 2.04 -24.46 57.87
N SER A 760 1.45 -24.29 59.07
CA SER A 760 2.21 -24.11 60.33
C SER A 760 3.18 -25.26 60.63
N ASN A 761 2.99 -26.43 60.04
CA ASN A 761 3.87 -27.60 60.19
C ASN A 761 4.92 -27.75 59.07
N ALA A 762 4.87 -26.91 58.03
CA ALA A 762 5.84 -26.97 56.95
C ALA A 762 7.18 -26.32 57.36
N ALA A 763 8.29 -26.84 56.88
CA ALA A 763 9.62 -26.22 57.13
C ALA A 763 9.79 -24.89 56.38
N ASN A 764 10.72 -24.08 56.81
CA ASN A 764 11.12 -22.88 56.01
C ASN A 764 11.64 -23.34 54.66
N GLY A 765 11.15 -22.70 53.59
CA GLY A 765 11.54 -23.10 52.24
C GLY A 765 10.55 -22.67 51.14
N THR A 766 10.82 -23.12 49.94
CA THR A 766 10.00 -22.83 48.76
C THR A 766 8.95 -23.94 48.57
N TYR A 767 7.72 -23.55 48.27
CA TYR A 767 6.58 -24.39 47.98
C TYR A 767 5.86 -23.90 46.71
N PHE A 768 5.12 -24.83 46.08
CA PHE A 768 4.32 -24.52 44.91
C PHE A 768 2.85 -24.74 45.22
N VAL A 769 2.04 -23.70 45.02
CA VAL A 769 0.58 -23.78 45.13
C VAL A 769 0.02 -24.03 43.75
N HIS A 770 -0.65 -25.16 43.58
CA HIS A 770 -1.37 -25.57 42.38
C HIS A 770 -2.85 -25.35 42.61
N ILE A 771 -3.53 -24.64 41.70
CA ILE A 771 -4.97 -24.41 41.76
C ILE A 771 -5.55 -24.85 40.40
N GLN A 772 -6.43 -25.84 40.45
CA GLN A 772 -7.05 -26.45 39.28
C GLN A 772 -8.57 -26.29 39.33
N GLY A 773 -9.16 -25.82 38.23
CA GLY A 773 -10.58 -25.77 37.94
C GLY A 773 -10.87 -26.43 36.59
N SER A 774 -12.11 -26.33 36.10
CA SER A 774 -12.48 -26.91 34.79
C SER A 774 -11.68 -26.29 33.63
N ASP A 775 -11.49 -24.98 33.70
CA ASP A 775 -10.77 -24.20 32.66
C ASP A 775 -9.55 -23.44 33.21
N LEU A 776 -9.15 -23.75 34.46
CA LEU A 776 -8.05 -23.09 35.15
C LEU A 776 -7.00 -24.09 35.62
N ASN A 777 -5.74 -23.82 35.27
CA ASN A 777 -4.58 -24.46 35.89
C ASN A 777 -3.57 -23.36 36.26
N TYR A 778 -3.48 -23.07 37.55
CA TYR A 778 -2.66 -21.99 38.09
C TYR A 778 -1.61 -22.55 39.03
N VAL A 779 -0.36 -22.13 38.90
CA VAL A 779 0.74 -22.51 39.80
C VAL A 779 1.50 -21.28 40.21
N GLN A 780 1.68 -21.10 41.53
CA GLN A 780 2.49 -20.02 42.04
C GLN A 780 3.47 -20.49 43.12
N LYS A 781 4.70 -20.00 43.03
CA LYS A 781 5.71 -20.20 44.06
C LYS A 781 5.41 -19.31 45.26
N ILE A 782 5.44 -19.90 46.44
CA ILE A 782 5.44 -19.21 47.73
C ILE A 782 6.70 -19.52 48.54
N MET A 783 7.06 -18.62 49.41
CA MET A 783 8.18 -18.78 50.36
C MET A 783 7.66 -18.75 51.78
N VAL A 784 7.90 -19.82 52.54
CA VAL A 784 7.66 -19.88 53.99
C VAL A 784 8.95 -19.51 54.68
N ASN A 785 8.88 -18.46 55.50
CA ASN A 785 10.01 -17.96 56.28
C ASN A 785 9.48 -17.48 57.66
N ARG A 786 9.85 -18.18 58.73
CA ARG A 786 9.41 -17.96 60.10
C ARG A 786 10.52 -17.37 60.90
#